data_ad3f0ea8cec42f78d9f5a7e34241e087
#
_entry.id   ad3f0ea8cec42f78d9f5a7e34241e087
#
_cell.length_a   1.000
_cell.length_b   1.000
_cell.length_c   1.000
_cell.angle_alpha   90.00
_cell.angle_beta   90.00
_cell.angle_gamma   90.00
#
_symmetry.space_group_name_H-M   'P 1'
#
loop_
_entity.id
_entity.type
_entity.pdbx_description
1 polymer ?
#
loop_
_entity_poly.entity_id
_entity_poly.type
_entity_poly.pdbx_seq_one_letter_code
_entity_poly.pdbx_strand_id
1 'polypeptide(L)'
;MRKKLLILAACLSATALTAQNTNRTDSVRTQKMDEIVVTRRRQLVRNDIDKLTYDVQHDETAKTKSTLEILKQIPFVSVDGQENIKVQGSSSFKVYKNGHPDPGFSGQNLKEILKAIPASTIKKIEVITDPGARYDAEGTTAILNIVMTNDTRLQGVSGNVNLSANTWGSMGAGAYLTTKTGKLTTTVSYNEYYQSAKQSEGGSEAAYHYIESGERSFASQNSSTKYNIHIGDISASYEIDSLNLLSASASGFGYAMDNNAHGTHERRDKDGSLIYQYDRRSYTPEYAYLNFGGRLDYQHKTHLDGEVLTLSYMLAATRRHNTSREEYSNAVNMPVSYTGYDLNSREHFSEHTFQVDYVRPFGKHHKLESGLKYILRHNNSLTFIDYTGTATDVDTHFKHGTQVAAAYLSYLVTAGKWSARTGLRYEYSYMKGEYPDGSNNSFHARLNDWVPSMSLQYKMTDTQSMKISYSTSINRPGITYLNPAVISSPNTRQYGNASLGSSRNQKLQISYMLNARKLTMNLTPYYDFTNNGITDIRYVEGRTIVSTYGNVQKRREAGLLTYTRWQPFRGTTLSLNASAKYARIAVPAPEVENKGWSGSVFLDYGQKLPWKLNFDTSLALQCGRPIHDPYAYEARWHNYRFTINRSFLNDRLSVAVYANMPFTTREKYRYRTVHGDYTGYNLSWDKTRFFGIRASWSFGKLKESVKKTERSIQNDDLVGGVKK
;
A
#
# COMPACT_ATOMS: atom_id res chain seq x y z
N MET A 1 -20.76 16.11 22.86
CA MET A 1 -20.04 16.84 21.81
C MET A 1 -19.54 18.24 22.21
N ARG A 2 -20.30 19.06 22.93
CA ARG A 2 -19.88 20.45 23.28
C ARG A 2 -18.65 20.57 24.22
N LYS A 3 -18.38 19.62 25.11
CA LYS A 3 -17.20 19.64 26.00
C LYS A 3 -15.85 19.25 25.35
N LYS A 4 -15.85 18.58 24.18
CA LYS A 4 -14.63 18.19 23.47
C LYS A 4 -14.11 19.28 22.52
N LEU A 5 -14.97 20.24 22.13
CA LEU A 5 -14.56 21.39 21.31
C LEU A 5 -13.84 22.49 22.12
N LEU A 6 -14.12 22.59 23.43
CA LEU A 6 -13.52 23.58 24.31
C LEU A 6 -12.02 23.34 24.61
N ILE A 7 -11.57 22.08 24.55
CA ILE A 7 -10.15 21.75 24.77
C ILE A 7 -9.31 22.13 23.53
N LEU A 8 -9.86 22.05 22.34
CA LEU A 8 -9.17 22.49 21.11
C LEU A 8 -9.02 24.02 21.03
N ALA A 9 -10.02 24.75 21.54
CA ALA A 9 -9.99 26.23 21.61
C ALA A 9 -9.01 26.75 22.67
N ALA A 10 -8.81 26.03 23.78
CA ALA A 10 -7.88 26.40 24.84
C ALA A 10 -6.41 26.26 24.45
N CYS A 11 -6.06 25.35 23.55
CA CYS A 11 -4.70 25.21 23.03
C CYS A 11 -4.33 26.29 22.00
N LEU A 12 -5.31 26.92 21.35
CA LEU A 12 -5.08 27.99 20.36
C LEU A 12 -4.96 29.38 21.02
N SER A 13 -5.43 29.57 22.25
CA SER A 13 -5.41 30.85 22.94
C SER A 13 -4.16 31.11 23.79
N ALA A 14 -3.32 30.10 24.03
CA ALA A 14 -2.12 30.22 24.85
C ALA A 14 -0.89 30.84 24.14
N THR A 15 -0.97 31.16 22.84
CA THR A 15 0.15 31.72 22.08
C THR A 15 0.09 33.23 21.79
N ALA A 16 -0.93 33.93 22.36
CA ALA A 16 -1.15 35.37 22.05
C ALA A 16 -0.64 36.37 23.11
N LEU A 17 0.08 35.91 24.15
CA LEU A 17 0.37 36.76 25.33
C LEU A 17 1.85 36.97 25.63
N THR A 18 2.73 37.09 24.63
CA THR A 18 4.10 37.58 24.87
C THR A 18 4.61 38.48 23.75
N ALA A 19 4.04 39.65 23.62
CA ALA A 19 4.63 40.70 22.81
C ALA A 19 4.22 42.07 23.37
N GLN A 20 4.87 42.50 24.48
CA GLN A 20 5.04 43.93 24.81
C GLN A 20 6.10 44.07 25.89
N ASN A 21 7.14 44.75 25.54
CA ASN A 21 8.01 45.72 26.23
C ASN A 21 9.51 45.47 25.99
N THR A 22 10.12 46.33 25.24
CA THR A 22 11.52 46.73 25.50
C THR A 22 11.75 48.17 25.12
N ASN A 23 12.19 48.93 26.12
CA ASN A 23 12.65 50.29 26.05
C ASN A 23 13.97 50.44 25.27
N ARG A 24 14.10 51.60 24.63
CA ARG A 24 15.29 52.10 23.94
C ARG A 24 16.45 52.36 24.90
N THR A 25 17.66 52.01 24.48
CA THR A 25 18.89 52.73 24.76
C THR A 25 19.85 52.59 23.57
N ASP A 26 20.22 53.73 23.00
CA ASP A 26 21.20 53.86 21.93
C ASP A 26 22.61 53.52 22.43
N SER A 27 23.31 52.65 21.75
CA SER A 27 24.78 52.64 21.69
C SER A 27 25.22 52.03 20.35
N VAL A 28 25.90 52.83 19.56
CA VAL A 28 26.53 52.47 18.29
C VAL A 28 27.60 51.42 18.56
N ARG A 29 27.35 50.18 18.20
CA ARG A 29 28.34 49.11 18.07
C ARG A 29 28.44 48.71 16.60
N THR A 30 29.61 48.89 16.02
CA THR A 30 30.00 48.27 14.75
C THR A 30 29.80 46.76 14.81
N GLN A 31 28.71 46.27 14.25
CA GLN A 31 28.49 44.82 14.03
C GLN A 31 29.29 44.41 12.79
N LYS A 32 30.20 43.44 12.97
CA LYS A 32 30.66 42.59 11.89
C LYS A 32 29.40 41.98 11.27
N MET A 33 29.19 42.22 9.98
CA MET A 33 28.16 41.55 9.21
C MET A 33 28.48 40.02 9.21
N ASP A 34 27.72 39.25 9.97
CA ASP A 34 27.71 37.82 9.80
C ASP A 34 27.23 37.54 8.38
N GLU A 35 27.96 36.69 7.69
CA GLU A 35 27.66 36.19 6.36
C GLU A 35 26.22 35.69 6.34
N ILE A 36 25.32 36.41 5.63
CA ILE A 36 23.94 35.95 5.45
C ILE A 36 23.98 34.72 4.52
N VAL A 37 24.17 33.58 5.08
CA VAL A 37 23.96 32.29 4.37
C VAL A 37 22.48 32.22 4.04
N VAL A 38 22.09 32.61 2.84
CA VAL A 38 20.76 32.42 2.28
C VAL A 38 20.59 30.91 2.04
N THR A 39 20.26 30.18 3.07
CA THR A 39 19.85 28.79 2.94
C THR A 39 18.51 28.78 2.20
N ARG A 40 18.55 28.55 0.89
CA ARG A 40 17.37 28.33 0.06
C ARG A 40 16.70 27.06 0.59
N ARG A 41 15.62 27.19 1.35
CA ARG A 41 14.84 26.04 1.82
C ARG A 41 14.41 25.24 0.62
N ARG A 42 14.89 24.00 0.54
CA ARG A 42 14.57 23.06 -0.53
C ARG A 42 13.07 22.72 -0.47
N GLN A 43 12.40 22.76 -1.60
CA GLN A 43 11.00 22.32 -1.69
C GLN A 43 10.96 20.81 -1.53
N LEU A 44 10.16 20.31 -0.56
CA LEU A 44 10.02 18.86 -0.33
C LEU A 44 9.15 18.17 -1.36
N VAL A 45 8.29 18.92 -2.06
CA VAL A 45 7.37 18.38 -3.07
C VAL A 45 7.73 18.95 -4.44
N ARG A 46 7.91 18.06 -5.43
CA ARG A 46 8.11 18.42 -6.84
C ARG A 46 7.07 17.69 -7.68
N ASN A 47 6.45 18.40 -8.64
CA ASN A 47 5.46 17.84 -9.55
C ASN A 47 5.99 17.86 -10.99
N ASP A 48 6.21 16.68 -11.54
CA ASP A 48 6.55 16.46 -12.93
C ASP A 48 5.29 15.93 -13.68
N ILE A 49 5.31 15.88 -15.02
CA ILE A 49 4.13 15.44 -15.80
C ILE A 49 3.71 13.99 -15.47
N ASP A 50 4.66 13.15 -15.10
CA ASP A 50 4.46 11.72 -14.85
C ASP A 50 4.34 11.37 -13.36
N LYS A 51 4.87 12.19 -12.44
CA LYS A 51 4.91 11.86 -11.02
C LYS A 51 5.01 13.08 -10.10
N LEU A 52 4.57 12.88 -8.87
CA LEU A 52 4.83 13.76 -7.76
C LEU A 52 5.94 13.14 -6.90
N THR A 53 6.97 13.91 -6.58
CA THR A 53 8.11 13.48 -5.76
C THR A 53 8.09 14.17 -4.40
N TYR A 54 8.14 13.40 -3.31
CA TYR A 54 8.34 13.88 -1.94
C TYR A 54 9.76 13.55 -1.48
N ASP A 55 10.54 14.59 -1.11
CA ASP A 55 11.92 14.45 -0.66
C ASP A 55 11.96 14.13 0.84
N VAL A 56 12.04 12.82 1.17
CA VAL A 56 12.06 12.31 2.55
C VAL A 56 13.39 12.62 3.23
N GLN A 57 14.48 12.58 2.49
CA GLN A 57 15.85 12.79 3.02
C GLN A 57 16.02 14.16 3.65
N HIS A 58 15.32 15.17 3.12
CA HIS A 58 15.38 16.55 3.62
C HIS A 58 14.20 16.90 4.56
N ASP A 59 13.34 15.92 4.86
CA ASP A 59 12.30 16.08 5.88
C ASP A 59 12.86 15.71 7.26
N GLU A 60 13.00 16.69 8.13
CA GLU A 60 13.53 16.49 9.48
C GLU A 60 12.69 15.55 10.33
N THR A 61 11.38 15.43 10.02
CA THR A 61 10.48 14.52 10.74
C THR A 61 10.69 13.04 10.37
N ALA A 62 11.34 12.77 9.23
CA ALA A 62 11.60 11.42 8.76
C ALA A 62 12.63 10.66 9.62
N LYS A 63 13.48 11.36 10.37
CA LYS A 63 14.56 10.75 11.16
C LYS A 63 14.08 9.77 12.22
N THR A 64 12.86 9.95 12.73
CA THR A 64 12.29 9.15 13.83
C THR A 64 10.99 8.43 13.47
N LYS A 65 10.54 8.55 12.22
CA LYS A 65 9.29 7.94 11.72
C LYS A 65 9.58 6.63 10.98
N SER A 66 8.62 5.71 11.02
CA SER A 66 8.57 4.59 10.08
C SER A 66 8.15 5.08 8.69
N THR A 67 8.37 4.26 7.67
CA THR A 67 7.88 4.58 6.31
C THR A 67 6.37 4.76 6.28
N LEU A 68 5.61 3.92 7.00
CA LEU A 68 4.15 4.05 7.10
C LEU A 68 3.72 5.41 7.68
N GLU A 69 4.46 5.94 8.65
CA GLU A 69 4.16 7.25 9.24
C GLU A 69 4.50 8.41 8.33
N ILE A 70 5.57 8.31 7.55
CA ILE A 70 5.90 9.32 6.54
C ILE A 70 4.88 9.35 5.41
N LEU A 71 4.30 8.20 5.03
CA LEU A 71 3.27 8.14 3.99
C LEU A 71 2.07 9.06 4.29
N LYS A 72 1.72 9.27 5.55
CA LYS A 72 0.64 10.18 5.96
C LYS A 72 0.87 11.64 5.53
N GLN A 73 2.14 12.03 5.31
CA GLN A 73 2.54 13.40 4.91
C GLN A 73 2.67 13.57 3.40
N ILE A 74 2.54 12.49 2.63
CA ILE A 74 2.76 12.50 1.19
C ILE A 74 1.48 12.87 0.47
N PRO A 75 1.54 13.81 -0.51
CA PRO A 75 0.38 14.14 -1.32
C PRO A 75 -0.25 12.90 -1.96
N PHE A 76 -1.58 12.84 -1.96
CA PHE A 76 -2.38 11.73 -2.49
C PHE A 76 -2.29 10.40 -1.75
N VAL A 77 -1.47 10.27 -0.72
CA VAL A 77 -1.40 9.06 0.10
C VAL A 77 -2.15 9.28 1.40
N SER A 78 -2.97 8.33 1.77
CA SER A 78 -3.68 8.31 3.05
C SER A 78 -3.49 6.96 3.74
N VAL A 79 -3.43 6.98 5.06
CA VAL A 79 -3.30 5.78 5.90
C VAL A 79 -4.41 5.83 6.92
N ASP A 80 -5.33 4.87 6.84
CA ASP A 80 -6.53 4.86 7.68
C ASP A 80 -6.25 4.37 9.12
N GLY A 81 -7.31 4.32 9.95
CA GLY A 81 -7.20 3.93 11.37
C GLY A 81 -6.77 2.48 11.58
N GLN A 82 -7.04 1.61 10.59
CA GLN A 82 -6.56 0.22 10.57
C GLN A 82 -5.18 0.11 9.88
N GLU A 83 -4.55 1.28 9.59
CA GLU A 83 -3.26 1.39 8.92
C GLU A 83 -3.28 0.91 7.45
N ASN A 84 -4.46 0.81 6.83
CA ASN A 84 -4.56 0.53 5.40
C ASN A 84 -4.16 1.78 4.60
N ILE A 85 -3.38 1.55 3.56
CA ILE A 85 -2.86 2.61 2.71
C ILE A 85 -3.80 2.78 1.52
N LYS A 86 -4.14 4.03 1.20
CA LYS A 86 -4.87 4.38 -0.01
C LYS A 86 -4.07 5.44 -0.79
N VAL A 87 -3.98 5.28 -2.08
CA VAL A 87 -3.38 6.27 -2.98
C VAL A 87 -4.48 6.84 -3.86
N GLN A 88 -4.66 8.16 -3.86
CA GLN A 88 -5.81 8.84 -4.48
C GLN A 88 -7.16 8.29 -4.01
N GLY A 89 -7.26 7.89 -2.75
CA GLY A 89 -8.48 7.31 -2.19
C GLY A 89 -8.77 5.86 -2.60
N SER A 90 -7.93 5.25 -3.45
CA SER A 90 -8.05 3.86 -3.91
C SER A 90 -7.08 2.95 -3.17
N SER A 91 -7.51 1.76 -2.79
CA SER A 91 -6.66 0.67 -2.30
C SER A 91 -5.99 -0.11 -3.45
N SER A 92 -6.43 0.12 -4.70
CA SER A 92 -5.87 -0.51 -5.90
C SER A 92 -4.67 0.28 -6.41
N PHE A 93 -3.52 0.17 -5.75
CA PHE A 93 -2.25 0.77 -6.14
C PHE A 93 -1.12 -0.25 -6.00
N LYS A 94 0.01 0.03 -6.63
CA LYS A 94 1.21 -0.80 -6.55
C LYS A 94 2.31 -0.08 -5.78
N VAL A 95 3.12 -0.84 -5.04
CA VAL A 95 4.28 -0.29 -4.34
C VAL A 95 5.55 -0.78 -5.02
N TYR A 96 6.39 0.18 -5.38
CA TYR A 96 7.70 -0.07 -5.96
C TYR A 96 8.79 0.30 -4.97
N LYS A 97 9.89 -0.41 -5.04
CA LYS A 97 11.13 -0.09 -4.34
C LYS A 97 12.21 0.22 -5.36
N ASN A 98 12.77 1.44 -5.29
CA ASN A 98 13.79 1.92 -6.23
C ASN A 98 13.37 1.88 -7.71
N GLY A 99 12.08 2.12 -8.00
CA GLY A 99 11.51 2.10 -9.34
C GLY A 99 11.09 0.73 -9.84
N HIS A 100 11.05 -0.29 -8.98
CA HIS A 100 10.72 -1.67 -9.32
C HIS A 100 9.66 -2.24 -8.40
N PRO A 101 8.75 -3.08 -8.89
CA PRO A 101 7.92 -3.89 -8.04
C PRO A 101 8.82 -4.76 -7.16
N ASP A 102 8.49 -4.80 -5.89
CA ASP A 102 9.18 -5.65 -4.93
C ASP A 102 8.15 -6.63 -4.36
N PRO A 103 8.35 -7.95 -4.48
CA PRO A 103 7.43 -8.95 -3.95
C PRO A 103 7.17 -8.79 -2.45
N GLY A 104 8.17 -8.31 -1.70
CA GLY A 104 8.04 -7.98 -0.30
C GLY A 104 7.04 -6.85 -0.03
N PHE A 105 6.79 -5.94 -0.99
CA PHE A 105 5.84 -4.85 -0.87
C PHE A 105 4.46 -5.17 -1.47
N SER A 106 4.15 -6.42 -1.70
CA SER A 106 2.87 -6.86 -2.24
C SER A 106 2.01 -7.57 -1.19
N GLY A 107 0.67 -7.53 -1.37
CA GLY A 107 -0.27 -8.31 -0.59
C GLY A 107 -0.68 -7.73 0.77
N GLN A 108 -1.20 -8.61 1.63
CA GLN A 108 -1.84 -8.24 2.90
C GLN A 108 -0.88 -7.66 3.95
N ASN A 109 0.43 -7.85 3.77
CA ASN A 109 1.45 -7.50 4.76
C ASN A 109 2.12 -6.15 4.50
N LEU A 110 1.68 -5.39 3.47
CA LEU A 110 2.30 -4.11 3.09
C LEU A 110 2.44 -3.12 4.26
N LYS A 111 1.41 -2.97 5.07
CA LYS A 111 1.42 -2.05 6.21
C LYS A 111 2.49 -2.44 7.23
N GLU A 112 2.65 -3.74 7.48
CA GLU A 112 3.60 -4.26 8.44
C GLU A 112 5.05 -4.08 7.96
N ILE A 113 5.26 -4.31 6.68
CA ILE A 113 6.56 -4.08 6.02
C ILE A 113 6.95 -2.60 6.11
N LEU A 114 6.01 -1.69 5.82
CA LEU A 114 6.27 -0.25 5.88
C LEU A 114 6.45 0.28 7.30
N LYS A 115 5.91 -0.40 8.31
CA LYS A 115 6.24 -0.15 9.73
C LYS A 115 7.68 -0.56 10.06
N ALA A 116 8.13 -1.68 9.51
CA ALA A 116 9.47 -2.21 9.75
C ALA A 116 10.57 -1.35 9.12
N ILE A 117 10.28 -0.62 8.04
CA ILE A 117 11.25 0.20 7.33
C ILE A 117 11.28 1.62 7.91
N PRO A 118 12.42 2.06 8.50
CA PRO A 118 12.57 3.43 8.97
C PRO A 118 12.57 4.43 7.83
N ALA A 119 11.89 5.56 8.01
CA ALA A 119 11.86 6.61 6.99
C ALA A 119 13.24 7.25 6.75
N SER A 120 14.15 7.20 7.73
CA SER A 120 15.55 7.64 7.57
C SER A 120 16.34 6.89 6.50
N THR A 121 15.88 5.68 6.12
CA THR A 121 16.47 4.87 5.05
C THR A 121 15.92 5.20 3.67
N ILE A 122 14.98 6.16 3.57
CA ILE A 122 14.33 6.56 2.33
C ILE A 122 14.88 7.90 1.85
N LYS A 123 15.22 7.99 0.57
CA LYS A 123 15.62 9.22 -0.08
C LYS A 123 14.43 10.07 -0.47
N LYS A 124 13.48 9.48 -1.18
CA LYS A 124 12.27 10.11 -1.67
C LYS A 124 11.17 9.09 -1.88
N ILE A 125 9.95 9.56 -1.90
CA ILE A 125 8.78 8.77 -2.31
C ILE A 125 8.16 9.47 -3.51
N GLU A 126 7.90 8.70 -4.56
CA GLU A 126 7.27 9.18 -5.78
C GLU A 126 5.86 8.61 -5.88
N VAL A 127 4.89 9.47 -6.12
CA VAL A 127 3.48 9.09 -6.35
C VAL A 127 3.19 9.31 -7.83
N ILE A 128 2.99 8.23 -8.56
CA ILE A 128 2.66 8.22 -9.97
C ILE A 128 1.15 8.03 -10.06
N THR A 129 0.44 9.12 -10.33
CA THR A 129 -1.03 9.16 -10.26
C THR A 129 -1.72 8.75 -11.56
N ASP A 130 -0.99 8.76 -12.65
CA ASP A 130 -1.38 8.33 -13.99
C ASP A 130 -0.24 7.53 -14.62
N PRO A 131 -0.13 6.24 -14.27
CA PRO A 131 0.88 5.37 -14.84
C PRO A 131 0.71 5.34 -16.37
N GLY A 132 1.75 5.76 -17.09
CA GLY A 132 1.76 5.72 -18.55
C GLY A 132 2.01 4.31 -19.08
N ALA A 133 2.04 4.17 -20.42
CA ALA A 133 2.19 2.89 -21.13
C ALA A 133 3.43 2.06 -20.73
N ARG A 134 4.44 2.69 -20.16
CA ARG A 134 5.65 2.04 -19.63
C ARG A 134 5.37 1.08 -18.48
N TYR A 135 4.37 1.41 -17.64
CA TYR A 135 4.02 0.61 -16.47
C TYR A 135 3.07 -0.51 -16.86
N ASP A 136 3.04 -1.57 -16.06
CA ASP A 136 2.11 -2.67 -16.27
C ASP A 136 0.67 -2.18 -16.17
N ALA A 137 -0.16 -2.67 -17.07
CA ALA A 137 -1.56 -2.27 -17.16
C ALA A 137 -2.41 -2.81 -16.01
N GLU A 138 -1.94 -3.88 -15.37
CA GLU A 138 -2.74 -4.63 -14.39
C GLU A 138 -2.83 -3.95 -13.03
N GLY A 139 -4.08 -3.73 -12.60
CA GLY A 139 -4.44 -3.39 -11.22
C GLY A 139 -3.91 -2.07 -10.71
N THR A 140 -3.47 -1.17 -11.61
CA THR A 140 -2.67 -0.02 -11.22
C THR A 140 -3.41 1.28 -11.51
N THR A 141 -4.15 1.78 -10.52
CA THR A 141 -4.70 3.15 -10.58
C THR A 141 -3.65 4.19 -10.19
N ALA A 142 -2.63 3.79 -9.45
CA ALA A 142 -1.50 4.62 -9.03
C ALA A 142 -0.31 3.75 -8.61
N ILE A 143 0.91 4.33 -8.62
CA ILE A 143 2.12 3.67 -8.13
C ILE A 143 2.75 4.52 -7.04
N LEU A 144 3.09 3.89 -5.93
CA LEU A 144 3.86 4.45 -4.84
C LEU A 144 5.29 3.92 -4.91
N ASN A 145 6.22 4.71 -5.42
CA ASN A 145 7.62 4.30 -5.55
C ASN A 145 8.45 4.80 -4.38
N ILE A 146 8.94 3.89 -3.55
CA ILE A 146 9.79 4.16 -2.40
C ILE A 146 11.24 4.05 -2.85
N VAL A 147 11.92 5.19 -2.96
CA VAL A 147 13.33 5.25 -3.35
C VAL A 147 14.18 5.28 -2.10
N MET A 148 14.92 4.22 -1.86
CA MET A 148 15.80 4.10 -0.69
C MET A 148 16.98 5.08 -0.79
N THR A 149 17.53 5.44 0.35
CA THR A 149 18.75 6.24 0.45
C THR A 149 19.93 5.41 -0.06
N ASN A 150 20.26 5.59 -1.31
CA ASN A 150 21.56 5.20 -1.81
C ASN A 150 22.19 6.52 -2.26
N ASP A 151 22.79 7.22 -1.35
CA ASP A 151 23.50 8.45 -1.72
C ASP A 151 24.79 8.07 -2.46
N THR A 152 24.67 7.98 -3.77
CA THR A 152 25.68 7.49 -4.69
C THR A 152 26.74 8.54 -5.05
N ARG A 153 26.73 9.68 -4.38
CA ARG A 153 27.64 10.78 -4.72
C ARG A 153 28.97 10.76 -3.97
N LEU A 154 29.19 9.77 -3.10
CA LEU A 154 30.26 9.94 -2.11
C LEU A 154 31.12 8.69 -2.01
N GLN A 155 32.44 8.80 -2.14
CA GLN A 155 33.38 7.73 -1.78
C GLN A 155 33.42 7.57 -0.25
N GLY A 156 33.46 6.32 0.23
CA GLY A 156 33.54 6.00 1.64
C GLY A 156 32.42 5.08 2.12
N VAL A 157 32.07 5.22 3.38
CA VAL A 157 31.08 4.39 4.08
C VAL A 157 30.05 5.27 4.75
N SER A 158 28.78 4.94 4.61
CA SER A 158 27.68 5.57 5.34
C SER A 158 26.69 4.50 5.81
N GLY A 159 26.16 4.66 7.00
CA GLY A 159 25.19 3.71 7.54
C GLY A 159 24.25 4.34 8.56
N ASN A 160 23.24 3.55 8.89
CA ASN A 160 22.24 3.88 9.91
C ASN A 160 21.86 2.61 10.66
N VAL A 161 21.69 2.75 11.98
CA VAL A 161 21.11 1.73 12.85
C VAL A 161 19.91 2.32 13.54
N ASN A 162 18.81 1.59 13.62
CA ASN A 162 17.58 2.04 14.25
C ASN A 162 17.00 0.94 15.16
N LEU A 163 16.37 1.38 16.25
CA LEU A 163 15.72 0.53 17.24
C LEU A 163 14.38 1.14 17.63
N SER A 164 13.39 0.31 17.90
CA SER A 164 12.09 0.73 18.41
C SER A 164 11.49 -0.28 19.35
N ALA A 165 10.72 0.19 20.34
CA ALA A 165 9.96 -0.65 21.24
C ALA A 165 8.70 0.08 21.71
N ASN A 166 7.69 -0.66 22.15
CA ASN A 166 6.47 -0.11 22.70
C ASN A 166 5.98 -0.82 23.95
N THR A 167 5.02 -0.24 24.64
CA THR A 167 4.47 -0.75 25.92
C THR A 167 3.76 -2.09 25.81
N TRP A 168 3.48 -2.58 24.60
CA TRP A 168 2.90 -3.91 24.38
C TRP A 168 3.94 -4.98 24.06
N GLY A 169 5.23 -4.63 24.09
CA GLY A 169 6.33 -5.56 23.88
C GLY A 169 6.65 -5.83 22.40
N SER A 170 6.11 -5.01 21.48
CA SER A 170 6.57 -5.07 20.09
C SER A 170 7.85 -4.28 19.93
N MET A 171 8.76 -4.77 19.09
CA MET A 171 10.10 -4.21 18.88
C MET A 171 10.45 -4.24 17.40
N GLY A 172 11.36 -3.35 17.02
CA GLY A 172 11.97 -3.35 15.69
C GLY A 172 13.43 -2.97 15.78
N ALA A 173 14.23 -3.59 14.93
CA ALA A 173 15.65 -3.29 14.75
C ALA A 173 15.97 -3.23 13.25
N GLY A 174 16.89 -2.35 12.86
CA GLY A 174 17.32 -2.27 11.47
C GLY A 174 18.71 -1.70 11.34
N ALA A 175 19.39 -2.11 10.28
CA ALA A 175 20.68 -1.59 9.88
C ALA A 175 20.75 -1.41 8.37
N TYR A 176 21.44 -0.37 7.96
CA TYR A 176 21.69 -0.01 6.58
C TYR A 176 23.15 0.43 6.42
N LEU A 177 23.81 -0.07 5.39
CA LEU A 177 25.19 0.25 5.08
C LEU A 177 25.36 0.43 3.57
N THR A 178 25.94 1.56 3.16
CA THR A 178 26.38 1.79 1.79
C THR A 178 27.86 2.05 1.76
N THR A 179 28.55 1.39 0.85
CA THR A 179 29.98 1.59 0.57
C THR A 179 30.16 1.96 -0.89
N LYS A 180 31.10 2.85 -1.17
CA LYS A 180 31.59 3.12 -2.51
C LYS A 180 33.10 3.05 -2.54
N THR A 181 33.62 2.19 -3.44
CA THR A 181 35.03 2.03 -3.71
C THR A 181 35.27 2.07 -5.22
N GLY A 182 35.86 3.17 -5.70
CA GLY A 182 36.08 3.38 -7.14
C GLY A 182 34.75 3.37 -7.93
N LYS A 183 34.63 2.45 -8.88
CA LYS A 183 33.47 2.26 -9.77
C LYS A 183 32.35 1.41 -9.14
N LEU A 184 32.57 0.77 -8.00
CA LEU A 184 31.64 -0.11 -7.34
C LEU A 184 30.94 0.58 -6.18
N THR A 185 29.60 0.55 -6.19
CA THR A 185 28.77 0.91 -5.05
C THR A 185 28.04 -0.31 -4.56
N THR A 186 28.14 -0.61 -3.27
CA THR A 186 27.40 -1.72 -2.64
C THR A 186 26.54 -1.18 -1.52
N THR A 187 25.30 -1.66 -1.43
CA THR A 187 24.37 -1.34 -0.36
C THR A 187 23.85 -2.63 0.24
N VAL A 188 23.86 -2.71 1.57
CA VAL A 188 23.26 -3.81 2.32
C VAL A 188 22.28 -3.22 3.33
N SER A 189 21.12 -3.80 3.47
CA SER A 189 20.17 -3.45 4.53
C SER A 189 19.53 -4.69 5.12
N TYR A 190 19.23 -4.61 6.41
CA TYR A 190 18.44 -5.61 7.12
C TYR A 190 17.54 -4.94 8.14
N ASN A 191 16.27 -5.35 8.18
CA ASN A 191 15.30 -4.88 9.14
C ASN A 191 14.52 -6.06 9.69
N GLU A 192 14.25 -6.01 10.98
CA GLU A 192 13.41 -6.95 11.70
C GLU A 192 12.33 -6.19 12.47
N TYR A 193 11.14 -6.75 12.49
CA TYR A 193 10.03 -6.22 13.28
C TYR A 193 9.26 -7.38 13.90
N TYR A 194 9.16 -7.37 15.23
CA TYR A 194 8.35 -8.28 16.03
C TYR A 194 7.11 -7.57 16.53
N GLN A 195 5.92 -8.10 16.24
CA GLN A 195 4.68 -7.68 16.88
C GLN A 195 4.22 -8.71 17.90
N SER A 196 4.03 -8.24 19.13
CA SER A 196 3.50 -9.08 20.20
C SER A 196 1.99 -9.33 20.02
N ALA A 197 1.52 -10.48 20.52
CA ALA A 197 0.09 -10.82 20.53
C ALA A 197 -0.77 -9.77 21.29
N LYS A 198 -0.23 -9.14 22.34
CA LYS A 198 -0.92 -8.08 23.08
C LYS A 198 -1.29 -6.86 22.24
N GLN A 199 -0.47 -6.52 21.24
CA GLN A 199 -0.70 -5.37 20.35
C GLN A 199 -1.84 -5.62 19.38
N SER A 200 -2.02 -6.86 18.94
CA SER A 200 -3.05 -7.26 17.97
C SER A 200 -4.29 -7.88 18.61
N GLU A 201 -4.42 -7.79 19.94
CA GLU A 201 -5.61 -8.29 20.63
C GLU A 201 -6.82 -7.47 20.23
N GLY A 202 -7.79 -8.15 19.65
CA GLY A 202 -9.00 -7.57 19.11
C GLY A 202 -10.17 -8.54 19.15
N GLY A 203 -11.28 -8.12 18.56
CA GLY A 203 -12.45 -9.00 18.44
C GLY A 203 -13.41 -8.50 17.37
N SER A 204 -14.38 -9.35 17.06
CA SER A 204 -15.45 -9.01 16.13
C SER A 204 -16.76 -9.66 16.54
N GLU A 205 -17.86 -9.01 16.15
CA GLU A 205 -19.24 -9.51 16.25
C GLU A 205 -19.89 -9.34 14.87
N ALA A 206 -20.57 -10.37 14.39
CA ALA A 206 -21.34 -10.32 13.16
C ALA A 206 -22.75 -10.80 13.42
N ALA A 207 -23.74 -10.08 12.88
CA ALA A 207 -25.13 -10.47 12.94
C ALA A 207 -25.77 -10.33 11.57
N TYR A 208 -26.52 -11.33 11.13
CA TYR A 208 -27.25 -11.35 9.86
C TYR A 208 -28.70 -11.75 10.08
N HIS A 209 -29.58 -11.12 9.31
CA HIS A 209 -30.99 -11.44 9.22
C HIS A 209 -31.30 -11.86 7.78
N TYR A 210 -31.75 -13.07 7.57
CA TYR A 210 -32.13 -13.64 6.29
C TYR A 210 -33.61 -13.30 6.01
N ILE A 211 -33.84 -12.61 4.89
CA ILE A 211 -35.13 -11.95 4.62
C ILE A 211 -36.23 -12.98 4.37
N GLU A 212 -35.98 -13.98 3.54
CA GLU A 212 -36.96 -14.98 3.16
C GLU A 212 -37.35 -15.90 4.32
N SER A 213 -36.38 -16.46 5.02
CA SER A 213 -36.63 -17.42 6.11
C SER A 213 -36.96 -16.75 7.46
N GLY A 214 -36.65 -15.45 7.63
CA GLY A 214 -36.74 -14.75 8.90
C GLY A 214 -35.68 -15.17 9.93
N GLU A 215 -34.79 -16.09 9.57
CA GLU A 215 -33.73 -16.60 10.45
C GLU A 215 -32.69 -15.52 10.78
N ARG A 216 -32.03 -15.69 11.92
CA ARG A 216 -30.96 -14.78 12.39
C ARG A 216 -29.71 -15.59 12.72
N SER A 217 -28.55 -15.10 12.31
CA SER A 217 -27.27 -15.64 12.76
C SER A 217 -26.50 -14.59 13.56
N PHE A 218 -25.80 -15.06 14.57
CA PHE A 218 -24.88 -14.25 15.35
C PHE A 218 -23.57 -14.99 15.52
N ALA A 219 -22.46 -14.28 15.35
CA ALA A 219 -21.13 -14.78 15.59
C ALA A 219 -20.31 -13.77 16.37
N SER A 220 -19.54 -14.24 17.33
CA SER A 220 -18.56 -13.42 18.05
C SER A 220 -17.19 -14.07 18.02
N GLN A 221 -16.14 -13.29 18.00
CA GLN A 221 -14.77 -13.79 18.00
C GLN A 221 -13.83 -12.81 18.71
N ASN A 222 -12.93 -13.33 19.52
CA ASN A 222 -11.74 -12.64 19.99
C ASN A 222 -10.51 -13.26 19.36
N SER A 223 -9.54 -12.46 19.00
CA SER A 223 -8.33 -12.92 18.35
C SER A 223 -7.09 -12.17 18.82
N SER A 224 -5.95 -12.83 18.70
CA SER A 224 -4.64 -12.23 18.88
C SER A 224 -3.65 -12.86 17.92
N THR A 225 -2.76 -12.03 17.39
CA THR A 225 -1.77 -12.44 16.39
C THR A 225 -0.39 -11.92 16.79
N LYS A 226 0.60 -12.81 16.89
CA LYS A 226 2.00 -12.40 16.92
C LYS A 226 2.63 -12.68 15.57
N TYR A 227 3.58 -11.85 15.16
CA TYR A 227 4.31 -12.08 13.93
C TYR A 227 5.72 -11.50 13.97
N ASN A 228 6.57 -12.07 13.13
CA ASN A 228 7.92 -11.62 12.85
C ASN A 228 8.09 -11.32 11.37
N ILE A 229 8.78 -10.22 11.08
CA ILE A 229 9.10 -9.79 9.73
C ILE A 229 10.60 -9.60 9.63
N HIS A 230 11.19 -10.19 8.60
CA HIS A 230 12.59 -10.04 8.24
C HIS A 230 12.68 -9.50 6.81
N ILE A 231 13.40 -8.40 6.60
CA ILE A 231 13.61 -7.78 5.29
C ILE A 231 15.10 -7.58 5.10
N GLY A 232 15.68 -8.24 4.12
CA GLY A 232 17.09 -8.12 3.78
C GLY A 232 17.27 -7.73 2.32
N ASP A 233 18.21 -6.83 2.03
CA ASP A 233 18.55 -6.42 0.68
C ASP A 233 20.06 -6.25 0.53
N ILE A 234 20.55 -6.70 -0.61
CA ILE A 234 21.89 -6.39 -1.10
C ILE A 234 21.78 -5.87 -2.54
N SER A 235 22.45 -4.78 -2.85
CA SER A 235 22.54 -4.28 -4.21
C SER A 235 23.95 -3.80 -4.53
N ALA A 236 24.39 -4.01 -5.76
CA ALA A 236 25.64 -3.56 -6.29
C ALA A 236 25.42 -2.85 -7.63
N SER A 237 26.14 -1.75 -7.84
CA SER A 237 26.17 -1.05 -9.14
C SER A 237 27.63 -0.82 -9.52
N TYR A 238 27.99 -1.23 -10.74
CA TYR A 238 29.35 -1.13 -11.28
C TYR A 238 29.34 -0.29 -12.54
N GLU A 239 30.04 0.85 -12.49
CA GLU A 239 30.26 1.73 -13.64
C GLU A 239 31.37 1.15 -14.51
N ILE A 240 31.03 0.37 -15.55
CA ILE A 240 32.00 -0.18 -16.48
C ILE A 240 32.81 0.97 -17.13
N ASP A 241 32.05 1.96 -17.65
CA ASP A 241 32.56 3.22 -18.16
C ASP A 241 31.48 4.33 -18.07
N SER A 242 31.69 5.48 -18.73
CA SER A 242 30.76 6.63 -18.71
C SER A 242 29.40 6.33 -19.37
N LEU A 243 29.34 5.34 -20.25
CA LEU A 243 28.15 4.98 -21.03
C LEU A 243 27.49 3.68 -20.54
N ASN A 244 28.24 2.82 -19.86
CA ASN A 244 27.83 1.47 -19.50
C ASN A 244 27.75 1.29 -17.98
N LEU A 245 26.57 0.88 -17.51
CA LEU A 245 26.30 0.61 -16.09
C LEU A 245 25.69 -0.77 -15.93
N LEU A 246 26.26 -1.58 -15.05
CA LEU A 246 25.71 -2.86 -14.63
C LEU A 246 25.21 -2.74 -13.19
N SER A 247 24.00 -3.22 -12.93
CA SER A 247 23.41 -3.23 -11.58
C SER A 247 22.85 -4.61 -11.29
N ALA A 248 23.13 -5.12 -10.10
CA ALA A 248 22.55 -6.36 -9.59
C ALA A 248 21.95 -6.13 -8.20
N SER A 249 20.86 -6.82 -7.88
CA SER A 249 20.29 -6.80 -6.54
C SER A 249 19.69 -8.14 -6.19
N ALA A 250 19.74 -8.47 -4.88
CA ALA A 250 19.01 -9.56 -4.30
C ALA A 250 18.26 -9.06 -3.07
N SER A 251 17.02 -9.50 -2.89
CA SER A 251 16.17 -9.17 -1.76
C SER A 251 15.59 -10.43 -1.14
N GLY A 252 15.45 -10.44 0.18
CA GLY A 252 14.79 -11.47 0.94
C GLY A 252 13.72 -10.85 1.83
N PHE A 253 12.54 -11.44 1.83
CA PHE A 253 11.44 -11.09 2.73
C PHE A 253 10.95 -12.36 3.42
N GLY A 254 10.98 -12.37 4.74
CA GLY A 254 10.44 -13.43 5.58
C GLY A 254 9.33 -12.89 6.48
N TYR A 255 8.21 -13.59 6.55
CA TYR A 255 7.10 -13.30 7.43
C TYR A 255 6.64 -14.60 8.08
N ALA A 256 6.59 -14.62 9.40
CA ALA A 256 6.04 -15.72 10.18
C ALA A 256 4.97 -15.19 11.14
N MET A 257 3.81 -15.85 11.16
CA MET A 257 2.66 -15.45 11.97
C MET A 257 2.11 -16.64 12.73
N ASP A 258 1.70 -16.38 13.96
CA ASP A 258 0.92 -17.28 14.80
C ASP A 258 -0.36 -16.51 15.21
N ASN A 259 -1.51 -17.08 14.89
CA ASN A 259 -2.81 -16.49 15.19
C ASN A 259 -3.63 -17.44 16.07
N ASN A 260 -4.28 -16.89 17.08
CA ASN A 260 -5.20 -17.59 17.95
C ASN A 260 -6.52 -16.82 18.02
N ALA A 261 -7.62 -17.50 17.70
CA ALA A 261 -8.94 -16.92 17.74
C ALA A 261 -9.92 -17.91 18.39
N HIS A 262 -10.86 -17.38 19.15
CA HIS A 262 -11.94 -18.16 19.77
C HIS A 262 -13.23 -17.34 19.76
N GLY A 263 -14.34 -18.01 19.60
CA GLY A 263 -15.63 -17.34 19.49
C GLY A 263 -16.80 -18.34 19.48
N THR A 264 -17.98 -17.79 19.28
CA THR A 264 -19.23 -18.53 19.25
C THR A 264 -19.97 -18.23 17.96
N HIS A 265 -20.75 -19.18 17.48
CA HIS A 265 -21.65 -19.02 16.35
C HIS A 265 -23.01 -19.64 16.70
N GLU A 266 -24.10 -18.89 16.47
CA GLU A 266 -25.46 -19.40 16.62
C GLU A 266 -26.34 -18.99 15.43
N ARG A 267 -27.35 -19.81 15.14
CA ARG A 267 -28.43 -19.50 14.22
C ARG A 267 -29.77 -19.82 14.87
N ARG A 268 -30.70 -18.89 14.76
CA ARG A 268 -32.05 -18.98 15.31
C ARG A 268 -33.08 -18.80 14.21
N ASP A 269 -34.22 -19.43 14.36
CA ASP A 269 -35.34 -19.22 13.46
C ASP A 269 -36.05 -17.87 13.72
N LYS A 270 -37.13 -17.61 12.98
CA LYS A 270 -37.93 -16.39 13.12
C LYS A 270 -38.55 -16.20 14.50
N ASP A 271 -38.86 -17.28 15.18
CA ASP A 271 -39.52 -17.32 16.50
C ASP A 271 -38.47 -17.27 17.64
N GLY A 272 -37.18 -17.28 17.29
CA GLY A 272 -36.08 -17.22 18.24
C GLY A 272 -35.58 -18.57 18.75
N SER A 273 -36.19 -19.70 18.30
CA SER A 273 -35.73 -21.04 18.63
C SER A 273 -34.36 -21.34 18.03
N LEU A 274 -33.54 -22.05 18.78
CA LEU A 274 -32.19 -22.37 18.35
C LEU A 274 -32.22 -23.38 17.20
N ILE A 275 -31.64 -23.05 16.04
CA ILE A 275 -31.44 -23.96 14.92
C ILE A 275 -30.14 -24.73 15.13
N TYR A 276 -29.03 -24.03 15.36
CA TYR A 276 -27.75 -24.62 15.73
C TYR A 276 -26.87 -23.61 16.47
N GLN A 277 -25.94 -24.11 17.24
CA GLN A 277 -24.86 -23.34 17.82
C GLN A 277 -23.58 -24.16 17.93
N TYR A 278 -22.44 -23.49 17.99
CA TYR A 278 -21.14 -24.07 18.33
C TYR A 278 -20.16 -23.00 18.81
N ASP A 279 -19.20 -23.44 19.61
CA ASP A 279 -18.01 -22.67 19.91
C ASP A 279 -16.94 -23.01 18.87
N ARG A 280 -16.24 -22.01 18.40
CA ARG A 280 -15.17 -22.11 17.41
C ARG A 280 -13.84 -21.70 18.04
N ARG A 281 -12.83 -22.53 17.87
CA ARG A 281 -11.45 -22.20 18.12
C ARG A 281 -10.64 -22.35 16.83
N SER A 282 -9.97 -21.28 16.44
CA SER A 282 -9.09 -21.25 15.29
C SER A 282 -7.67 -20.98 15.74
N TYR A 283 -6.75 -21.85 15.37
CA TYR A 283 -5.35 -21.73 15.73
C TYR A 283 -4.48 -21.93 14.49
N THR A 284 -3.68 -20.93 14.14
CA THR A 284 -2.70 -21.00 13.05
C THR A 284 -1.30 -21.00 13.69
N PRO A 285 -0.73 -22.18 13.98
CA PRO A 285 0.58 -22.29 14.65
C PRO A 285 1.71 -21.82 13.75
N GLU A 286 1.54 -21.95 12.44
CA GLU A 286 2.55 -21.58 11.48
C GLU A 286 1.91 -21.05 10.19
N TYR A 287 2.07 -19.76 9.95
CA TYR A 287 1.94 -19.16 8.64
C TYR A 287 3.27 -18.54 8.27
N ALA A 288 4.02 -19.21 7.41
CA ALA A 288 5.32 -18.76 6.95
C ALA A 288 5.26 -18.36 5.47
N TYR A 289 5.77 -17.19 5.19
CA TYR A 289 5.93 -16.66 3.83
C TYR A 289 7.39 -16.25 3.66
N LEU A 290 8.07 -16.88 2.72
CA LEU A 290 9.44 -16.54 2.35
C LEU A 290 9.47 -16.16 0.87
N ASN A 291 9.94 -14.97 0.59
CA ASN A 291 10.13 -14.47 -0.76
C ASN A 291 11.59 -14.13 -0.99
N PHE A 292 12.09 -14.49 -2.15
CA PHE A 292 13.41 -14.13 -2.66
C PHE A 292 13.23 -13.43 -4.00
N GLY A 293 13.88 -12.27 -4.19
CA GLY A 293 13.96 -11.54 -5.44
C GLY A 293 15.40 -11.38 -5.90
N GLY A 294 15.65 -11.60 -7.17
CA GLY A 294 16.92 -11.32 -7.83
C GLY A 294 16.71 -10.47 -9.07
N ARG A 295 17.61 -9.54 -9.35
CA ARG A 295 17.52 -8.68 -10.53
C ARG A 295 18.89 -8.34 -11.08
N LEU A 296 18.97 -8.28 -12.41
CA LEU A 296 20.14 -7.86 -13.16
C LEU A 296 19.69 -6.83 -14.21
N ASP A 297 20.34 -5.66 -14.24
CA ASP A 297 20.09 -4.59 -15.20
C ASP A 297 21.39 -4.18 -15.87
N TYR A 298 21.37 -4.09 -17.20
CA TYR A 298 22.42 -3.48 -17.98
C TYR A 298 21.86 -2.25 -18.69
N GLN A 299 22.50 -1.10 -18.49
CA GLN A 299 22.13 0.16 -19.11
C GLN A 299 23.26 0.65 -20.00
N HIS A 300 22.93 0.93 -21.25
CA HIS A 300 23.80 1.55 -22.23
C HIS A 300 23.27 2.94 -22.61
N LYS A 301 24.09 3.96 -22.43
CA LYS A 301 23.86 5.34 -22.90
C LYS A 301 24.66 5.54 -24.16
N THR A 302 24.08 6.16 -25.17
CA THR A 302 24.79 6.56 -26.38
C THR A 302 25.43 7.95 -26.19
N HIS A 303 26.11 8.45 -27.22
CA HIS A 303 26.62 9.82 -27.24
C HIS A 303 25.50 10.88 -27.36
N LEU A 304 24.29 10.48 -27.73
CA LEU A 304 23.13 11.37 -27.74
C LEU A 304 22.58 11.51 -26.30
N ASP A 305 22.61 12.73 -25.78
CA ASP A 305 22.14 13.01 -24.40
C ASP A 305 20.68 12.58 -24.23
N GLY A 306 20.44 11.73 -23.22
CA GLY A 306 19.11 11.18 -22.90
C GLY A 306 18.72 9.95 -23.72
N GLU A 307 19.53 9.46 -24.66
CA GLU A 307 19.30 8.18 -25.32
C GLU A 307 19.81 7.02 -24.46
N VAL A 308 18.92 6.07 -24.14
CA VAL A 308 19.21 4.98 -23.21
C VAL A 308 18.56 3.69 -23.67
N LEU A 309 19.34 2.62 -23.73
CA LEU A 309 18.87 1.24 -23.82
C LEU A 309 19.07 0.55 -22.47
N THR A 310 18.04 -0.14 -21.97
CA THR A 310 18.12 -0.93 -20.75
C THR A 310 17.65 -2.35 -21.02
N LEU A 311 18.47 -3.32 -20.65
CA LEU A 311 18.14 -4.74 -20.64
C LEU A 311 17.98 -5.16 -19.18
N SER A 312 16.91 -5.84 -18.88
CA SER A 312 16.58 -6.22 -17.50
C SER A 312 16.11 -7.66 -17.42
N TYR A 313 16.58 -8.35 -16.41
CA TYR A 313 16.08 -9.67 -15.99
C TYR A 313 15.71 -9.63 -14.52
N MET A 314 14.56 -10.22 -14.16
CA MET A 314 14.10 -10.37 -12.79
C MET A 314 13.67 -11.81 -12.51
N LEU A 315 14.10 -12.33 -11.37
CA LEU A 315 13.62 -13.56 -10.76
C LEU A 315 12.88 -13.23 -9.47
N ALA A 316 11.71 -13.81 -9.26
CA ALA A 316 11.05 -13.85 -7.96
C ALA A 316 10.67 -15.29 -7.63
N ALA A 317 10.94 -15.71 -6.39
CA ALA A 317 10.57 -17.02 -5.88
C ALA A 317 9.91 -16.87 -4.52
N THR A 318 8.77 -17.52 -4.33
CA THR A 318 8.02 -17.47 -3.08
C THR A 318 7.74 -18.88 -2.59
N ARG A 319 7.91 -19.09 -1.30
CA ARG A 319 7.41 -20.26 -0.58
C ARG A 319 6.43 -19.80 0.47
N ARG A 320 5.26 -20.40 0.50
CA ARG A 320 4.26 -20.20 1.55
C ARG A 320 3.91 -21.53 2.17
N HIS A 321 3.92 -21.57 3.48
CA HIS A 321 3.46 -22.70 4.28
C HIS A 321 2.41 -22.17 5.27
N ASN A 322 1.24 -22.79 5.30
CA ASN A 322 0.17 -22.43 6.19
C ASN A 322 -0.37 -23.70 6.85
N THR A 323 -0.28 -23.76 8.17
CA THR A 323 -0.97 -24.77 8.97
C THR A 323 -2.01 -24.08 9.82
N SER A 324 -3.22 -24.59 9.83
CA SER A 324 -4.27 -24.08 10.72
C SER A 324 -5.13 -25.24 11.23
N ARG A 325 -5.56 -25.08 12.46
CA ARG A 325 -6.49 -25.99 13.13
C ARG A 325 -7.77 -25.27 13.47
N GLU A 326 -8.88 -25.85 13.11
CA GLU A 326 -10.22 -25.41 13.50
C GLU A 326 -10.86 -26.48 14.38
N GLU A 327 -11.38 -26.07 15.53
CA GLU A 327 -12.07 -26.94 16.47
C GLU A 327 -13.46 -26.36 16.77
N TYR A 328 -14.47 -27.21 16.72
CA TYR A 328 -15.85 -26.90 17.08
C TYR A 328 -16.25 -27.69 18.31
N SER A 329 -16.72 -27.01 19.34
CA SER A 329 -17.13 -27.59 20.62
C SER A 329 -18.47 -27.04 21.05
N ASN A 330 -19.07 -27.63 22.09
CA ASN A 330 -20.39 -27.27 22.61
C ASN A 330 -21.47 -27.18 21.52
N ALA A 331 -21.34 -28.04 20.51
CA ALA A 331 -22.16 -28.01 19.32
C ALA A 331 -23.57 -28.60 19.57
N VAL A 332 -24.59 -27.87 19.17
CA VAL A 332 -25.98 -28.28 19.14
C VAL A 332 -26.45 -28.24 17.68
N ASN A 333 -26.96 -29.36 17.14
CA ASN A 333 -27.43 -29.44 15.77
C ASN A 333 -26.43 -28.95 14.71
N MET A 334 -25.18 -29.34 14.84
CA MET A 334 -24.10 -28.89 13.94
C MET A 334 -24.47 -29.15 12.48
N PRO A 335 -24.37 -28.15 11.57
CA PRO A 335 -24.79 -28.29 10.19
C PRO A 335 -23.82 -29.10 9.30
N VAL A 336 -22.69 -29.55 9.86
CA VAL A 336 -21.65 -30.35 9.18
C VAL A 336 -21.36 -31.62 9.99
N SER A 337 -20.79 -32.63 9.33
CA SER A 337 -20.50 -33.94 9.90
C SER A 337 -19.11 -34.06 10.56
N TYR A 338 -18.45 -32.93 10.81
CA TYR A 338 -17.13 -32.91 11.43
C TYR A 338 -17.08 -31.89 12.61
N THR A 339 -16.20 -32.17 13.55
CA THR A 339 -15.99 -31.35 14.76
C THR A 339 -14.75 -30.49 14.70
N GLY A 340 -14.03 -30.50 13.58
CA GLY A 340 -12.85 -29.71 13.34
C GLY A 340 -12.12 -30.17 12.09
N TYR A 341 -11.02 -29.49 11.78
CA TYR A 341 -10.09 -29.89 10.71
C TYR A 341 -8.71 -29.31 10.92
N ASP A 342 -7.72 -30.03 10.40
CA ASP A 342 -6.36 -29.57 10.24
C ASP A 342 -6.09 -29.25 8.77
N LEU A 343 -5.68 -28.01 8.49
CA LEU A 343 -5.26 -27.55 7.16
C LEU A 343 -3.74 -27.49 7.09
N ASN A 344 -3.15 -28.07 6.05
CA ASN A 344 -1.75 -27.91 5.68
C ASN A 344 -1.65 -27.54 4.21
N SER A 345 -1.23 -26.29 3.94
CA SER A 345 -1.11 -25.78 2.57
C SER A 345 0.32 -25.35 2.29
N ARG A 346 0.90 -25.82 1.20
CA ARG A 346 2.26 -25.53 0.75
C ARG A 346 2.21 -24.99 -0.67
N GLU A 347 2.74 -23.78 -0.86
CA GLU A 347 2.77 -23.14 -2.18
C GLU A 347 4.20 -22.78 -2.56
N HIS A 348 4.54 -23.08 -3.81
CA HIS A 348 5.78 -22.67 -4.46
C HIS A 348 5.46 -21.87 -5.70
N PHE A 349 5.92 -20.65 -5.73
CA PHE A 349 5.76 -19.74 -6.84
C PHE A 349 7.12 -19.33 -7.38
N SER A 350 7.25 -19.27 -8.71
CA SER A 350 8.41 -18.69 -9.40
C SER A 350 7.97 -17.81 -10.56
N GLU A 351 8.69 -16.73 -10.76
CA GLU A 351 8.48 -15.79 -11.85
C GLU A 351 9.79 -15.36 -12.47
N HIS A 352 9.83 -15.41 -13.79
CA HIS A 352 10.93 -14.89 -14.61
C HIS A 352 10.38 -13.77 -15.49
N THR A 353 11.03 -12.62 -15.47
CA THR A 353 10.63 -11.50 -16.30
C THR A 353 11.83 -10.96 -17.06
N PHE A 354 11.63 -10.78 -18.36
CA PHE A 354 12.59 -10.20 -19.31
C PHE A 354 11.99 -8.89 -19.82
N GLN A 355 12.78 -7.82 -19.84
CA GLN A 355 12.34 -6.52 -20.33
C GLN A 355 13.45 -5.80 -21.09
N VAL A 356 13.06 -5.15 -22.18
CA VAL A 356 13.90 -4.27 -22.98
C VAL A 356 13.20 -2.91 -23.05
N ASP A 357 13.88 -1.85 -22.62
CA ASP A 357 13.40 -0.48 -22.68
C ASP A 357 14.35 0.38 -23.53
N TYR A 358 13.78 1.15 -24.43
CA TYR A 358 14.52 2.11 -25.24
C TYR A 358 13.91 3.49 -25.16
N VAL A 359 14.76 4.48 -24.89
CA VAL A 359 14.41 5.89 -24.85
C VAL A 359 15.24 6.64 -25.87
N ARG A 360 14.57 7.40 -26.73
CA ARG A 360 15.24 8.26 -27.70
C ARG A 360 14.69 9.67 -27.69
N PRO A 361 15.47 10.68 -27.34
CA PRO A 361 15.12 12.08 -27.57
C PRO A 361 15.31 12.44 -29.05
N PHE A 362 14.42 13.26 -29.57
CA PHE A 362 14.51 13.90 -30.88
C PHE A 362 14.60 15.41 -30.68
N GLY A 363 15.82 15.95 -30.68
CA GLY A 363 16.10 17.33 -30.31
C GLY A 363 15.78 17.59 -28.83
N LYS A 364 15.43 18.84 -28.49
CA LYS A 364 15.18 19.29 -27.09
C LYS A 364 13.74 19.09 -26.62
N HIS A 365 12.82 18.82 -27.55
CA HIS A 365 11.38 18.93 -27.29
C HIS A 365 10.63 17.60 -27.37
N HIS A 366 11.18 16.61 -28.01
CA HIS A 366 10.51 15.35 -28.30
C HIS A 366 11.26 14.18 -27.70
N LYS A 367 10.53 13.22 -27.14
CA LYS A 367 11.09 11.99 -26.59
C LYS A 367 10.17 10.81 -26.89
N LEU A 368 10.73 9.76 -27.46
CA LEU A 368 10.08 8.48 -27.67
C LEU A 368 10.56 7.49 -26.61
N GLU A 369 9.63 6.75 -26.05
CA GLU A 369 9.87 5.66 -25.13
C GLU A 369 9.15 4.42 -25.63
N SER A 370 9.87 3.30 -25.76
CA SER A 370 9.31 2.02 -26.21
C SER A 370 9.88 0.87 -25.40
N GLY A 371 9.21 -0.24 -25.39
CA GLY A 371 9.73 -1.43 -24.73
C GLY A 371 8.91 -2.67 -25.00
N LEU A 372 9.56 -3.80 -24.73
CA LEU A 372 9.01 -5.14 -24.78
C LEU A 372 9.19 -5.80 -23.42
N LYS A 373 8.22 -6.60 -23.02
CA LYS A 373 8.25 -7.33 -21.75
C LYS A 373 7.65 -8.72 -21.93
N TYR A 374 8.29 -9.71 -21.32
CA TYR A 374 7.78 -11.08 -21.25
C TYR A 374 7.88 -11.60 -19.82
N ILE A 375 6.78 -12.13 -19.33
CA ILE A 375 6.64 -12.67 -17.98
C ILE A 375 6.26 -14.14 -18.07
N LEU A 376 6.96 -14.98 -17.33
CA LEU A 376 6.68 -16.40 -17.17
C LEU A 376 6.51 -16.72 -15.69
N ARG A 377 5.34 -17.23 -15.30
CA ARG A 377 4.98 -17.60 -13.93
C ARG A 377 4.60 -19.04 -13.82
N HIS A 378 5.06 -19.67 -12.74
CA HIS A 378 4.67 -21.01 -12.33
C HIS A 378 4.28 -21.00 -10.86
N ASN A 379 3.17 -21.57 -10.56
CA ASN A 379 2.71 -21.82 -9.19
C ASN A 379 2.38 -23.31 -9.03
N ASN A 380 2.79 -23.88 -7.90
CA ASN A 380 2.49 -25.24 -7.49
C ASN A 380 1.97 -25.21 -6.05
N SER A 381 0.77 -25.68 -5.82
CA SER A 381 0.08 -25.65 -4.53
C SER A 381 -0.38 -27.05 -4.15
N LEU A 382 -0.03 -27.49 -2.95
CA LEU A 382 -0.49 -28.71 -2.31
C LEU A 382 -1.32 -28.30 -1.09
N THR A 383 -2.54 -28.78 -0.98
CA THR A 383 -3.44 -28.48 0.14
C THR A 383 -4.04 -29.78 0.66
N PHE A 384 -3.81 -30.03 1.94
CA PHE A 384 -4.36 -31.15 2.69
C PHE A 384 -5.31 -30.62 3.74
N ILE A 385 -6.51 -31.18 3.84
CA ILE A 385 -7.49 -30.89 4.89
C ILE A 385 -7.92 -32.21 5.49
N ASP A 386 -7.52 -32.44 6.73
CA ASP A 386 -7.86 -33.64 7.50
C ASP A 386 -9.02 -33.30 8.43
N TYR A 387 -10.20 -33.88 8.20
CA TYR A 387 -11.39 -33.59 8.98
C TYR A 387 -11.49 -34.50 10.20
N THR A 388 -11.83 -33.92 11.34
CA THR A 388 -12.17 -34.66 12.56
C THR A 388 -13.66 -35.02 12.54
N GLY A 389 -14.00 -36.23 12.12
CA GLY A 389 -15.39 -36.67 12.01
C GLY A 389 -15.61 -37.63 10.83
N THR A 390 -16.79 -37.55 10.19
CA THR A 390 -17.15 -38.41 9.06
C THR A 390 -17.00 -37.75 7.70
N ALA A 391 -16.54 -36.52 7.63
CA ALA A 391 -16.24 -35.85 6.35
C ALA A 391 -15.00 -36.48 5.70
N THR A 392 -14.99 -36.53 4.38
CA THR A 392 -13.86 -37.05 3.60
C THR A 392 -12.76 -36.02 3.56
N ASP A 393 -11.54 -36.42 3.87
CA ASP A 393 -10.36 -35.60 3.78
C ASP A 393 -10.12 -35.08 2.35
N VAL A 394 -9.52 -33.92 2.24
CA VAL A 394 -9.23 -33.28 0.95
C VAL A 394 -7.72 -33.25 0.73
N ASP A 395 -7.29 -33.81 -0.39
CA ASP A 395 -5.96 -33.75 -0.92
C ASP A 395 -6.03 -33.12 -2.32
N THR A 396 -5.46 -31.93 -2.48
CA THR A 396 -5.52 -31.20 -3.76
C THR A 396 -4.14 -30.76 -4.21
N HIS A 397 -3.78 -31.19 -5.42
CA HIS A 397 -2.60 -30.74 -6.12
C HIS A 397 -2.98 -29.81 -7.26
N PHE A 398 -2.63 -28.53 -7.14
CA PHE A 398 -2.95 -27.52 -8.14
C PHE A 398 -1.70 -26.90 -8.74
N LYS A 399 -1.63 -26.88 -10.09
CA LYS A 399 -0.57 -26.20 -10.86
C LYS A 399 -1.17 -25.07 -11.68
N HIS A 400 -0.51 -23.93 -11.69
CA HIS A 400 -0.92 -22.78 -12.46
C HIS A 400 0.26 -22.15 -13.19
N GLY A 401 0.10 -21.90 -14.49
CA GLY A 401 1.04 -21.20 -15.34
C GLY A 401 0.42 -19.92 -15.91
N THR A 402 1.19 -18.82 -15.95
CA THR A 402 0.81 -17.58 -16.62
C THR A 402 1.95 -17.08 -17.48
N GLN A 403 1.64 -16.72 -18.72
CA GLN A 403 2.56 -16.06 -19.66
C GLN A 403 1.94 -14.71 -20.05
N VAL A 404 2.72 -13.62 -19.99
CA VAL A 404 2.28 -12.30 -20.43
C VAL A 404 3.33 -11.73 -21.37
N ALA A 405 2.93 -11.45 -22.60
CA ALA A 405 3.73 -10.71 -23.58
C ALA A 405 3.16 -9.30 -23.72
N ALA A 406 4.00 -8.27 -23.57
CA ALA A 406 3.58 -6.88 -23.64
C ALA A 406 4.53 -6.06 -24.53
N ALA A 407 3.95 -5.09 -25.25
CA ALA A 407 4.67 -4.08 -25.99
C ALA A 407 4.06 -2.70 -25.68
N TYR A 408 4.90 -1.67 -25.58
CA TYR A 408 4.43 -0.32 -25.35
C TYR A 408 5.20 0.72 -26.18
N LEU A 409 4.50 1.80 -26.48
CA LEU A 409 5.04 3.00 -27.11
C LEU A 409 4.49 4.24 -26.38
N SER A 410 5.36 5.19 -26.05
CA SER A 410 4.96 6.46 -25.43
C SER A 410 5.73 7.61 -26.05
N TYR A 411 5.04 8.69 -26.38
CA TYR A 411 5.61 9.89 -26.96
C TYR A 411 5.38 11.08 -26.06
N LEU A 412 6.46 11.79 -25.74
CA LEU A 412 6.45 13.03 -24.95
C LEU A 412 6.91 14.19 -25.82
N VAL A 413 6.14 15.28 -25.79
CA VAL A 413 6.49 16.56 -26.40
C VAL A 413 6.44 17.68 -25.38
N THR A 414 7.44 18.57 -25.42
CA THR A 414 7.48 19.77 -24.58
C THR A 414 7.70 20.99 -25.46
N ALA A 415 6.75 21.91 -25.49
CA ALA A 415 6.76 23.13 -26.29
C ALA A 415 6.46 24.35 -25.39
N GLY A 416 7.49 25.12 -25.06
CA GLY A 416 7.37 26.26 -24.16
C GLY A 416 6.78 25.86 -22.80
N LYS A 417 5.59 26.34 -22.49
CA LYS A 417 4.86 26.05 -21.24
C LYS A 417 4.04 24.78 -21.29
N TRP A 418 3.92 24.14 -22.44
CA TRP A 418 3.12 22.94 -22.65
C TRP A 418 3.98 21.67 -22.64
N SER A 419 3.49 20.64 -22.01
CA SER A 419 4.03 19.29 -22.10
C SER A 419 2.88 18.32 -22.34
N ALA A 420 3.00 17.46 -23.35
CA ALA A 420 2.01 16.44 -23.65
C ALA A 420 2.67 15.07 -23.69
N ARG A 421 2.01 14.05 -23.16
CA ARG A 421 2.42 12.66 -23.21
C ARG A 421 1.26 11.83 -23.70
N THR A 422 1.49 10.98 -24.68
CA THR A 422 0.55 9.94 -25.11
C THR A 422 1.25 8.59 -25.09
N GLY A 423 0.53 7.53 -24.78
CA GLY A 423 1.08 6.19 -24.71
C GLY A 423 0.03 5.15 -25.03
N LEU A 424 0.48 4.06 -25.62
CA LEU A 424 -0.32 2.88 -25.90
C LEU A 424 0.46 1.65 -25.50
N ARG A 425 -0.19 0.73 -24.77
CA ARG A 425 0.33 -0.56 -24.40
C ARG A 425 -0.62 -1.66 -24.85
N TYR A 426 -0.06 -2.72 -25.37
CA TYR A 426 -0.79 -3.95 -25.68
C TYR A 426 -0.25 -5.08 -24.82
N GLU A 427 -1.13 -5.90 -24.25
CA GLU A 427 -0.79 -7.08 -23.47
C GLU A 427 -1.60 -8.28 -23.93
N TYR A 428 -0.88 -9.37 -24.24
CA TYR A 428 -1.44 -10.69 -24.44
C TYR A 428 -1.14 -11.55 -23.23
N SER A 429 -2.15 -12.21 -22.66
CA SER A 429 -1.98 -13.08 -21.52
C SER A 429 -2.58 -14.47 -21.79
N TYR A 430 -1.80 -15.49 -21.47
CA TYR A 430 -2.25 -16.88 -21.45
C TYR A 430 -2.12 -17.46 -20.04
N MET A 431 -3.20 -18.02 -19.52
CA MET A 431 -3.27 -18.62 -18.20
C MET A 431 -3.78 -20.05 -18.31
N LYS A 432 -3.17 -20.98 -17.55
CA LYS A 432 -3.54 -22.38 -17.50
C LYS A 432 -3.54 -22.88 -16.06
N GLY A 433 -4.62 -23.50 -15.63
CA GLY A 433 -4.75 -24.20 -14.34
C GLY A 433 -4.95 -25.69 -14.56
N GLU A 434 -4.25 -26.53 -13.81
CA GLU A 434 -4.27 -27.99 -13.92
C GLU A 434 -4.36 -28.62 -12.54
N TYR A 435 -5.12 -29.72 -12.46
CA TYR A 435 -5.20 -30.59 -11.30
C TYR A 435 -4.63 -31.97 -11.68
N PRO A 436 -3.33 -32.24 -11.45
CA PRO A 436 -2.69 -33.50 -11.80
C PRO A 436 -3.28 -34.72 -11.10
N ASP A 437 -3.89 -34.50 -9.94
CA ASP A 437 -4.59 -35.50 -9.13
C ASP A 437 -6.01 -35.82 -9.62
N GLY A 438 -6.50 -35.09 -10.63
CA GLY A 438 -7.87 -35.27 -11.15
C GLY A 438 -8.96 -34.72 -10.21
N SER A 439 -8.63 -34.03 -9.13
CA SER A 439 -9.59 -33.53 -8.14
C SER A 439 -10.56 -32.47 -8.71
N ASN A 440 -10.16 -31.78 -9.79
CA ASN A 440 -10.97 -30.75 -10.48
C ASN A 440 -10.63 -30.68 -11.98
N ASN A 441 -11.50 -29.98 -12.74
CA ASN A 441 -11.29 -29.76 -14.16
C ASN A 441 -10.19 -28.70 -14.42
N SER A 442 -9.29 -29.02 -15.34
CA SER A 442 -8.32 -28.08 -15.86
C SER A 442 -8.99 -26.96 -16.66
N PHE A 443 -8.45 -25.78 -16.64
CA PHE A 443 -8.97 -24.62 -17.36
C PHE A 443 -7.86 -23.79 -17.99
N HIS A 444 -8.22 -22.96 -18.98
CA HIS A 444 -7.31 -21.97 -19.57
C HIS A 444 -8.06 -20.68 -19.91
N ALA A 445 -7.34 -19.56 -19.95
CA ALA A 445 -7.86 -18.27 -20.36
C ALA A 445 -6.85 -17.54 -21.26
N ARG A 446 -7.35 -16.79 -22.25
CA ARG A 446 -6.59 -15.94 -23.15
C ARG A 446 -7.18 -14.55 -23.13
N LEU A 447 -6.36 -13.54 -22.85
CA LEU A 447 -6.79 -12.17 -22.72
C LEU A 447 -5.97 -11.27 -23.64
N ASN A 448 -6.64 -10.27 -24.23
CA ASN A 448 -6.04 -9.27 -25.11
C ASN A 448 -6.45 -7.89 -24.63
N ASP A 449 -5.49 -7.08 -24.21
CA ASP A 449 -5.76 -5.81 -23.58
C ASP A 449 -5.01 -4.65 -24.23
N TRP A 450 -5.76 -3.63 -24.68
CA TRP A 450 -5.24 -2.36 -25.15
C TRP A 450 -5.41 -1.30 -24.06
N VAL A 451 -4.32 -0.61 -23.72
CA VAL A 451 -4.25 0.30 -22.58
C VAL A 451 -3.72 1.66 -23.03
N PRO A 452 -4.60 2.55 -23.50
CA PRO A 452 -4.24 3.93 -23.85
C PRO A 452 -4.06 4.80 -22.62
N SER A 453 -3.17 5.79 -22.71
CA SER A 453 -2.98 6.86 -21.73
C SER A 453 -2.61 8.18 -22.40
N MET A 454 -3.07 9.29 -21.82
CA MET A 454 -2.78 10.64 -22.32
C MET A 454 -2.68 11.62 -21.15
N SER A 455 -1.72 12.53 -21.20
CA SER A 455 -1.57 13.63 -20.24
C SER A 455 -1.18 14.91 -20.98
N LEU A 456 -1.78 16.03 -20.59
CA LEU A 456 -1.44 17.37 -21.04
C LEU A 456 -1.20 18.25 -19.83
N GLN A 457 -0.02 18.87 -19.75
CA GLN A 457 0.35 19.78 -18.67
C GLN A 457 0.64 21.18 -19.22
N TYR A 458 0.13 22.20 -18.56
CA TYR A 458 0.42 23.59 -18.80
C TYR A 458 1.10 24.22 -17.57
N LYS A 459 2.31 24.72 -17.72
CA LYS A 459 3.03 25.50 -16.71
C LYS A 459 2.62 26.96 -16.83
N MET A 460 1.69 27.41 -15.98
CA MET A 460 1.19 28.78 -15.97
C MET A 460 2.32 29.75 -15.57
N THR A 461 2.99 29.39 -14.46
CA THR A 461 4.15 30.10 -13.91
C THR A 461 5.18 29.06 -13.40
N ASP A 462 6.32 29.52 -12.86
CA ASP A 462 7.30 28.64 -12.23
C ASP A 462 6.76 27.89 -10.98
N THR A 463 5.69 28.44 -10.39
CA THR A 463 5.08 27.90 -9.18
C THR A 463 3.70 27.27 -9.40
N GLN A 464 3.12 27.42 -10.59
CA GLN A 464 1.76 26.95 -10.88
C GLN A 464 1.71 26.12 -12.14
N SER A 465 1.04 24.99 -12.07
CA SER A 465 0.79 24.13 -13.23
C SER A 465 -0.60 23.51 -13.17
N MET A 466 -1.14 23.24 -14.33
CA MET A 466 -2.39 22.50 -14.51
C MET A 466 -2.11 21.29 -15.41
N LYS A 467 -2.66 20.12 -15.06
CA LYS A 467 -2.54 18.89 -15.83
C LYS A 467 -3.92 18.26 -16.01
N ILE A 468 -4.22 17.84 -17.22
CA ILE A 468 -5.35 16.98 -17.56
C ILE A 468 -4.78 15.64 -17.96
N SER A 469 -5.34 14.55 -17.45
CA SER A 469 -4.91 13.21 -17.82
C SER A 469 -6.08 12.23 -17.94
N TYR A 470 -5.93 11.33 -18.91
CA TYR A 470 -6.76 10.15 -19.08
C TYR A 470 -5.88 8.92 -19.01
N SER A 471 -6.28 7.95 -18.21
CA SER A 471 -5.57 6.68 -18.05
C SER A 471 -6.53 5.51 -18.04
N THR A 472 -6.08 4.39 -18.60
CA THR A 472 -6.76 3.10 -18.52
C THR A 472 -5.88 2.15 -17.72
N SER A 473 -6.48 1.35 -16.87
CA SER A 473 -5.84 0.21 -16.20
C SER A 473 -6.72 -1.02 -16.35
N ILE A 474 -6.12 -2.20 -16.29
CA ILE A 474 -6.83 -3.47 -16.34
C ILE A 474 -6.72 -4.22 -15.01
N ASN A 475 -7.69 -5.07 -14.76
CA ASN A 475 -7.66 -6.04 -13.67
C ASN A 475 -7.90 -7.41 -14.28
N ARG A 476 -6.84 -8.23 -14.39
CA ARG A 476 -6.95 -9.61 -14.83
C ARG A 476 -7.56 -10.44 -13.71
N PRO A 477 -8.40 -11.45 -14.05
CA PRO A 477 -8.86 -12.39 -13.05
C PRO A 477 -7.66 -13.18 -12.52
N GLY A 478 -7.40 -13.04 -11.21
CA GLY A 478 -6.41 -13.85 -10.52
C GLY A 478 -6.85 -15.31 -10.40
N ILE A 479 -5.94 -16.18 -9.98
CA ILE A 479 -6.20 -17.60 -9.87
C ILE A 479 -7.42 -17.94 -8.99
N THR A 480 -7.58 -17.21 -7.87
CA THR A 480 -8.73 -17.39 -6.96
C THR A 480 -10.08 -17.13 -7.65
N TYR A 481 -10.12 -16.22 -8.63
CA TYR A 481 -11.33 -15.93 -9.38
C TYR A 481 -11.62 -16.95 -10.48
N LEU A 482 -10.58 -17.57 -11.03
CA LEU A 482 -10.67 -18.53 -12.13
C LEU A 482 -10.83 -19.97 -11.64
N ASN A 483 -10.32 -20.29 -10.45
CA ASN A 483 -10.26 -21.66 -9.94
C ASN A 483 -11.67 -22.18 -9.61
N PRO A 484 -12.17 -23.22 -10.33
CA PRO A 484 -13.52 -23.75 -10.12
C PRO A 484 -13.64 -24.64 -8.86
N ALA A 485 -12.54 -24.91 -8.15
CA ALA A 485 -12.58 -25.69 -6.92
C ALA A 485 -13.51 -25.06 -5.89
N VAL A 486 -14.34 -25.87 -5.25
CA VAL A 486 -15.34 -25.44 -4.28
C VAL A 486 -14.70 -25.40 -2.90
N ILE A 487 -14.75 -24.21 -2.26
CA ILE A 487 -14.37 -24.02 -0.86
C ILE A 487 -15.65 -23.91 -0.04
N SER A 488 -15.83 -24.80 0.93
CA SER A 488 -17.02 -24.85 1.78
C SER A 488 -16.68 -24.62 3.25
N SER A 489 -17.58 -23.97 3.95
CA SER A 489 -17.63 -23.87 5.40
C SER A 489 -19.08 -24.21 5.87
N PRO A 490 -19.38 -24.29 7.18
CA PRO A 490 -20.71 -24.66 7.64
C PRO A 490 -21.87 -23.83 7.07
N ASN A 491 -21.61 -22.59 6.65
CA ASN A 491 -22.62 -21.65 6.18
C ASN A 491 -22.26 -20.90 4.89
N THR A 492 -21.12 -21.23 4.26
CA THR A 492 -20.69 -20.61 3.01
C THR A 492 -20.16 -21.63 2.00
N ARG A 493 -20.36 -21.35 0.72
CA ARG A 493 -19.78 -22.09 -0.42
C ARG A 493 -19.26 -21.09 -1.45
N GLN A 494 -18.02 -21.23 -1.85
CA GLN A 494 -17.36 -20.33 -2.80
C GLN A 494 -16.65 -21.12 -3.89
N TYR A 495 -16.75 -20.65 -5.15
CA TYR A 495 -16.02 -21.20 -6.29
C TYR A 495 -15.72 -20.12 -7.32
N GLY A 496 -14.66 -20.30 -8.10
CA GLY A 496 -14.24 -19.40 -9.15
C GLY A 496 -15.00 -19.61 -10.46
N ASN A 497 -14.74 -18.71 -11.42
CA ASN A 497 -15.34 -18.74 -12.75
C ASN A 497 -14.23 -18.63 -13.81
N ALA A 498 -13.94 -19.73 -14.51
CA ALA A 498 -12.88 -19.79 -15.52
C ALA A 498 -13.18 -18.94 -16.79
N SER A 499 -14.41 -18.48 -16.99
CA SER A 499 -14.81 -17.66 -18.14
C SER A 499 -14.59 -16.15 -17.97
N LEU A 500 -13.99 -15.72 -16.87
CA LEU A 500 -13.75 -14.30 -16.61
C LEU A 500 -12.77 -13.68 -17.59
N GLY A 501 -13.10 -12.47 -18.07
CA GLY A 501 -12.21 -11.60 -18.82
C GLY A 501 -11.56 -10.51 -17.98
N SER A 502 -10.64 -9.76 -18.56
CA SER A 502 -10.08 -8.56 -17.93
C SER A 502 -11.14 -7.48 -17.70
N SER A 503 -11.13 -6.89 -16.52
CA SER A 503 -11.89 -5.69 -16.21
C SER A 503 -11.08 -4.45 -16.57
N ARG A 504 -11.76 -3.39 -17.10
CA ARG A 504 -11.11 -2.12 -17.46
C ARG A 504 -11.62 -0.99 -16.60
N ASN A 505 -10.68 -0.31 -15.94
CA ASN A 505 -10.93 0.90 -15.20
C ASN A 505 -10.41 2.11 -15.99
N GLN A 506 -11.22 3.15 -16.16
CA GLN A 506 -10.90 4.37 -16.91
C GLN A 506 -11.01 5.56 -15.98
N LYS A 507 -10.03 6.45 -16.02
CA LYS A 507 -9.94 7.61 -15.12
C LYS A 507 -9.61 8.87 -15.89
N LEU A 508 -10.44 9.90 -15.71
CA LEU A 508 -10.19 11.26 -16.15
C LEU A 508 -9.94 12.14 -14.92
N GLN A 509 -8.89 12.94 -14.96
CA GLN A 509 -8.58 13.86 -13.86
C GLN A 509 -8.00 15.18 -14.36
N ILE A 510 -8.28 16.23 -13.60
CA ILE A 510 -7.69 17.57 -13.78
C ILE A 510 -6.95 17.88 -12.48
N SER A 511 -5.67 18.25 -12.55
CA SER A 511 -4.85 18.53 -11.38
C SER A 511 -4.31 19.94 -11.46
N TYR A 512 -4.59 20.79 -10.47
CA TYR A 512 -3.99 22.08 -10.29
C TYR A 512 -2.96 22.02 -9.16
N MET A 513 -1.74 22.46 -9.41
CA MET A 513 -0.63 22.50 -8.46
C MET A 513 -0.14 23.92 -8.26
N LEU A 514 -0.09 24.34 -7.00
CA LEU A 514 0.61 25.55 -6.55
C LEU A 514 1.78 25.15 -5.65
N ASN A 515 2.99 25.61 -5.96
CA ASN A 515 4.19 25.30 -5.21
C ASN A 515 4.95 26.59 -4.85
N ALA A 516 4.35 27.39 -3.98
CA ALA A 516 4.92 28.65 -3.49
C ALA A 516 5.83 28.39 -2.27
N ARG A 517 6.63 29.40 -1.89
CA ARG A 517 7.67 29.29 -0.84
C ARG A 517 7.17 28.75 0.51
N LYS A 518 5.95 29.11 0.91
CA LYS A 518 5.35 28.72 2.20
C LYS A 518 4.12 27.82 2.04
N LEU A 519 3.63 27.65 0.82
CA LEU A 519 2.39 26.95 0.54
C LEU A 519 2.57 26.05 -0.68
N THR A 520 2.41 24.75 -0.48
CA THR A 520 2.23 23.77 -1.55
C THR A 520 0.80 23.31 -1.50
N MET A 521 0.06 23.39 -2.61
CA MET A 521 -1.33 22.94 -2.71
C MET A 521 -1.53 22.17 -4.00
N ASN A 522 -2.28 21.10 -3.92
CA ASN A 522 -2.78 20.37 -5.09
C ASN A 522 -4.29 20.17 -4.94
N LEU A 523 -5.03 20.43 -6.03
CA LEU A 523 -6.47 20.16 -6.16
C LEU A 523 -6.67 19.28 -7.39
N THR A 524 -7.34 18.14 -7.21
CA THR A 524 -7.54 17.17 -8.30
C THR A 524 -8.96 16.64 -8.29
N PRO A 525 -9.92 17.30 -8.99
CA PRO A 525 -11.17 16.67 -9.38
C PRO A 525 -10.92 15.51 -10.34
N TYR A 526 -11.69 14.43 -10.17
CA TYR A 526 -11.58 13.24 -11.01
C TYR A 526 -12.93 12.56 -11.24
N TYR A 527 -12.96 11.79 -12.32
CA TYR A 527 -14.04 10.87 -12.63
C TYR A 527 -13.45 9.52 -13.03
N ASP A 528 -13.86 8.47 -12.32
CA ASP A 528 -13.38 7.09 -12.46
C ASP A 528 -14.55 6.17 -12.79
N PHE A 529 -14.42 5.31 -13.81
CA PHE A 529 -15.50 4.43 -14.21
C PHE A 529 -15.04 3.07 -14.74
N THR A 530 -15.82 2.05 -14.39
CA THR A 530 -15.67 0.66 -14.83
C THR A 530 -17.03 0.15 -15.30
N ASN A 531 -17.07 -0.57 -16.44
CA ASN A 531 -18.31 -1.14 -16.99
C ASN A 531 -18.42 -2.65 -16.81
N ASN A 532 -17.27 -3.33 -16.69
CA ASN A 532 -17.13 -4.79 -16.65
C ASN A 532 -16.25 -5.22 -15.47
N GLY A 533 -16.45 -4.61 -14.29
CA GLY A 533 -15.69 -4.97 -13.09
C GLY A 533 -15.91 -6.43 -12.70
N ILE A 534 -14.83 -7.08 -12.29
CA ILE A 534 -14.92 -8.40 -11.66
C ILE A 534 -15.40 -8.19 -10.24
N THR A 535 -16.47 -8.86 -9.86
CA THR A 535 -17.01 -8.83 -8.50
C THR A 535 -17.57 -10.20 -8.14
N ASP A 536 -17.68 -10.46 -6.85
CA ASP A 536 -18.41 -11.61 -6.34
C ASP A 536 -19.91 -11.42 -6.60
N ILE A 537 -20.55 -12.52 -6.95
CA ILE A 537 -21.98 -12.67 -7.10
C ILE A 537 -22.43 -13.58 -5.96
N ARG A 538 -23.27 -13.06 -5.06
CA ARG A 538 -23.74 -13.77 -3.88
C ARG A 538 -25.21 -14.07 -3.99
N TYR A 539 -25.62 -15.22 -3.47
CA TYR A 539 -27.02 -15.62 -3.32
C TYR A 539 -27.15 -16.64 -2.18
N VAL A 540 -28.34 -16.83 -1.68
CA VAL A 540 -28.61 -17.80 -0.62
C VAL A 540 -29.23 -19.06 -1.25
N GLU A 541 -28.67 -20.23 -0.94
CA GLU A 541 -29.18 -21.52 -1.34
C GLU A 541 -29.45 -22.35 -0.06
N GLY A 542 -30.73 -22.49 0.29
CA GLY A 542 -31.12 -23.04 1.58
C GLY A 542 -30.58 -22.21 2.74
N ARG A 543 -29.62 -22.76 3.51
CA ARG A 543 -28.96 -22.07 4.63
C ARG A 543 -27.52 -21.64 4.33
N THR A 544 -27.06 -21.83 3.11
CA THR A 544 -25.68 -21.56 2.68
C THR A 544 -25.63 -20.30 1.83
N ILE A 545 -24.72 -19.39 2.14
CA ILE A 545 -24.37 -18.27 1.27
C ILE A 545 -23.42 -18.80 0.20
N VAL A 546 -23.85 -18.77 -1.05
CA VAL A 546 -23.03 -19.17 -2.19
C VAL A 546 -22.45 -17.92 -2.84
N SER A 547 -21.16 -17.96 -3.18
CA SER A 547 -20.50 -16.90 -3.92
C SER A 547 -19.67 -17.43 -5.09
N THR A 548 -19.75 -16.72 -6.21
CA THR A 548 -18.93 -16.90 -7.41
C THR A 548 -18.53 -15.54 -7.98
N TYR A 549 -17.92 -15.50 -9.14
CA TYR A 549 -17.41 -14.26 -9.73
C TYR A 549 -17.96 -13.99 -11.12
N GLY A 550 -18.13 -12.70 -11.46
CA GLY A 550 -18.58 -12.27 -12.79
C GLY A 550 -18.00 -10.92 -13.19
N ASN A 551 -17.86 -10.67 -14.50
CA ASN A 551 -17.53 -9.36 -15.08
C ASN A 551 -18.77 -8.45 -15.20
N VAL A 552 -19.51 -8.27 -14.11
CA VAL A 552 -20.84 -7.66 -14.11
C VAL A 552 -20.93 -6.32 -13.38
N GLN A 553 -19.89 -5.93 -12.65
CA GLN A 553 -19.91 -4.71 -11.86
C GLN A 553 -19.82 -3.46 -12.74
N LYS A 554 -20.71 -2.52 -12.51
CA LYS A 554 -20.65 -1.15 -13.02
C LYS A 554 -20.29 -0.20 -11.89
N ARG A 555 -19.15 0.49 -11.99
CA ARG A 555 -18.72 1.49 -11.01
C ARG A 555 -18.63 2.87 -11.65
N ARG A 556 -19.10 3.88 -10.91
CA ARG A 556 -18.95 5.29 -11.22
C ARG A 556 -18.53 6.02 -9.95
N GLU A 557 -17.49 6.81 -10.05
CA GLU A 557 -16.99 7.58 -8.91
C GLU A 557 -16.57 8.97 -9.38
N ALA A 558 -17.12 10.01 -8.78
CA ALA A 558 -16.70 11.39 -8.97
C ALA A 558 -16.19 11.94 -7.65
N GLY A 559 -15.07 12.63 -7.66
CA GLY A 559 -14.47 13.11 -6.42
C GLY A 559 -13.48 14.25 -6.58
N LEU A 560 -13.07 14.77 -5.45
CA LEU A 560 -12.04 15.78 -5.29
C LEU A 560 -10.99 15.27 -4.33
N LEU A 561 -9.73 15.32 -4.75
CA LEU A 561 -8.56 15.10 -3.90
C LEU A 561 -7.87 16.43 -3.66
N THR A 562 -7.44 16.69 -2.45
CA THR A 562 -6.64 17.87 -2.12
C THR A 562 -5.50 17.53 -1.20
N TYR A 563 -4.38 18.17 -1.45
CA TYR A 563 -3.22 18.20 -0.57
C TYR A 563 -2.81 19.66 -0.35
N THR A 564 -2.55 20.03 0.90
CA THR A 564 -2.03 21.34 1.26
C THR A 564 -0.96 21.17 2.31
N ARG A 565 0.23 21.75 2.06
CA ARG A 565 1.29 21.89 3.06
C ARG A 565 1.57 23.38 3.23
N TRP A 566 1.39 23.86 4.43
CA TRP A 566 1.54 25.28 4.78
C TRP A 566 2.55 25.45 5.89
N GLN A 567 3.46 26.42 5.72
CA GLN A 567 4.48 26.79 6.68
C GLN A 567 4.30 28.26 7.08
N PRO A 568 3.30 28.57 7.95
CA PRO A 568 2.96 29.96 8.29
C PRO A 568 4.13 30.67 8.96
N PHE A 569 4.79 30.00 9.92
CA PHE A 569 5.86 30.53 10.73
C PHE A 569 7.13 29.69 10.63
N ARG A 570 8.25 30.23 11.13
CA ARG A 570 9.49 29.45 11.21
C ARG A 570 9.35 28.32 12.23
N GLY A 571 9.57 27.09 11.77
CA GLY A 571 9.47 25.90 12.62
C GLY A 571 8.09 25.28 12.70
N THR A 572 7.03 25.89 12.10
CA THR A 572 5.67 25.35 12.04
C THR A 572 5.39 24.78 10.67
N THR A 573 4.86 23.57 10.61
CA THR A 573 4.38 22.93 9.38
C THR A 573 2.98 22.35 9.64
N LEU A 574 2.05 22.66 8.74
CA LEU A 574 0.71 22.07 8.71
C LEU A 574 0.53 21.38 7.37
N SER A 575 0.15 20.10 7.38
CA SER A 575 -0.13 19.33 6.17
C SER A 575 -1.55 18.76 6.25
N LEU A 576 -2.34 19.01 5.22
CA LEU A 576 -3.69 18.50 5.03
C LEU A 576 -3.71 17.64 3.78
N ASN A 577 -4.18 16.39 3.91
CA ASN A 577 -4.50 15.52 2.80
C ASN A 577 -5.97 15.10 2.96
N ALA A 578 -6.83 15.52 2.03
CA ALA A 578 -8.25 15.28 2.14
C ALA A 578 -8.86 14.80 0.84
N SER A 579 -9.92 14.01 0.95
CA SER A 579 -10.73 13.56 -0.18
C SER A 579 -12.20 13.67 0.12
N ALA A 580 -12.99 13.99 -0.92
CA ALA A 580 -14.43 13.89 -0.91
C ALA A 580 -14.87 13.23 -2.21
N LYS A 581 -15.76 12.24 -2.14
CA LYS A 581 -16.22 11.52 -3.32
C LYS A 581 -17.65 11.03 -3.18
N TYR A 582 -18.31 10.93 -4.31
CA TYR A 582 -19.54 10.19 -4.48
C TYR A 582 -19.25 8.94 -5.31
N ALA A 583 -19.61 7.77 -4.81
CA ALA A 583 -19.46 6.51 -5.50
C ALA A 583 -20.82 5.83 -5.71
N ARG A 584 -20.95 5.14 -6.85
CA ARG A 584 -22.06 4.26 -7.18
C ARG A 584 -21.50 2.97 -7.74
N ILE A 585 -21.87 1.84 -7.13
CA ILE A 585 -21.54 0.50 -7.59
C ILE A 585 -22.85 -0.24 -7.82
N ALA A 586 -23.01 -0.85 -8.99
CA ALA A 586 -24.19 -1.61 -9.35
C ALA A 586 -23.80 -2.96 -9.95
N VAL A 587 -24.56 -3.98 -9.62
CA VAL A 587 -24.53 -5.34 -10.19
C VAL A 587 -25.93 -5.62 -10.74
N PRO A 588 -26.08 -6.00 -12.03
CA PRO A 588 -27.40 -6.15 -12.64
C PRO A 588 -28.12 -7.47 -12.29
N ALA A 589 -27.37 -8.51 -11.89
CA ALA A 589 -27.96 -9.81 -11.56
C ALA A 589 -27.09 -10.54 -10.49
N PRO A 590 -27.58 -10.76 -9.25
CA PRO A 590 -28.81 -10.15 -8.72
C PRO A 590 -28.71 -8.61 -8.68
N GLU A 591 -29.82 -7.93 -8.88
CA GLU A 591 -29.81 -6.45 -8.92
C GLU A 591 -29.48 -5.88 -7.55
N VAL A 592 -28.28 -5.31 -7.45
CA VAL A 592 -27.81 -4.66 -6.23
C VAL A 592 -27.15 -3.33 -6.59
N GLU A 593 -27.56 -2.28 -5.91
CA GLU A 593 -26.98 -0.95 -6.04
C GLU A 593 -26.55 -0.42 -4.67
N ASN A 594 -25.29 0.02 -4.58
CA ASN A 594 -24.76 0.71 -3.42
C ASN A 594 -24.19 2.07 -3.83
N LYS A 595 -24.59 3.14 -3.14
CA LYS A 595 -24.19 4.52 -3.47
C LYS A 595 -24.10 5.41 -2.26
N GLY A 596 -23.21 6.40 -2.28
CA GLY A 596 -23.10 7.36 -1.21
C GLY A 596 -21.90 8.29 -1.27
N TRP A 597 -21.95 9.29 -0.41
CA TRP A 597 -20.86 10.24 -0.18
C TRP A 597 -19.91 9.73 0.90
N SER A 598 -18.63 9.90 0.68
CA SER A 598 -17.60 9.65 1.68
C SER A 598 -16.48 10.67 1.58
N GLY A 599 -15.75 10.84 2.69
CA GLY A 599 -14.59 11.69 2.74
C GLY A 599 -13.58 11.21 3.76
N SER A 600 -12.32 11.58 3.55
CA SER A 600 -11.25 11.36 4.52
C SER A 600 -10.44 12.63 4.69
N VAL A 601 -9.94 12.84 5.90
CA VAL A 601 -9.09 13.97 6.27
C VAL A 601 -7.90 13.42 7.06
N PHE A 602 -6.71 13.77 6.62
CA PHE A 602 -5.44 13.51 7.30
C PHE A 602 -4.77 14.85 7.56
N LEU A 603 -4.56 15.18 8.82
CA LEU A 603 -3.96 16.42 9.27
C LEU A 603 -2.68 16.10 10.05
N ASP A 604 -1.56 16.64 9.61
CA ASP A 604 -0.30 16.58 10.33
C ASP A 604 0.14 17.99 10.73
N TYR A 605 0.50 18.14 12.00
CA TYR A 605 1.08 19.36 12.54
C TYR A 605 2.45 19.06 13.11
N GLY A 606 3.45 19.83 12.70
CA GLY A 606 4.82 19.77 13.21
C GLY A 606 5.27 21.14 13.73
N GLN A 607 5.88 21.16 14.91
CA GLN A 607 6.39 22.36 15.57
C GLN A 607 7.80 22.14 16.13
N LYS A 608 8.74 23.01 15.74
CA LYS A 608 10.04 23.11 16.40
C LYS A 608 9.88 23.85 17.72
N LEU A 609 10.33 23.22 18.78
CA LEU A 609 10.31 23.76 20.14
C LEU A 609 11.73 24.18 20.58
N PRO A 610 11.89 24.94 21.68
CA PRO A 610 13.19 25.18 22.31
C PRO A 610 13.95 23.86 22.59
N TRP A 611 15.24 23.96 22.89
CA TRP A 611 16.15 22.83 23.21
C TRP A 611 16.27 21.77 22.10
N LYS A 612 16.09 22.14 20.84
CA LYS A 612 16.13 21.25 19.67
C LYS A 612 15.07 20.12 19.72
N LEU A 613 13.99 20.32 20.46
CA LEU A 613 12.83 19.42 20.45
C LEU A 613 11.97 19.70 19.22
N ASN A 614 11.36 18.64 18.67
CA ASN A 614 10.30 18.74 17.69
C ASN A 614 9.07 18.03 18.25
N PHE A 615 7.91 18.66 18.13
CA PHE A 615 6.62 18.10 18.44
C PHE A 615 5.89 17.85 17.12
N ASP A 616 5.39 16.64 16.95
CA ASP A 616 4.59 16.22 15.80
C ASP A 616 3.29 15.59 16.28
N THR A 617 2.17 15.93 15.64
CA THR A 617 0.91 15.25 15.85
C THR A 617 0.24 14.95 14.51
N SER A 618 -0.40 13.80 14.41
CA SER A 618 -1.19 13.40 13.24
C SER A 618 -2.59 13.06 13.67
N LEU A 619 -3.58 13.45 12.86
CA LEU A 619 -4.99 13.13 13.00
C LEU A 619 -5.50 12.58 11.68
N ALA A 620 -6.14 11.41 11.71
CA ALA A 620 -6.80 10.79 10.57
C ALA A 620 -8.28 10.58 10.89
N LEU A 621 -9.15 10.98 9.98
CA LEU A 621 -10.61 10.87 10.10
C LEU A 621 -11.19 10.32 8.79
N GLN A 622 -12.16 9.43 8.90
CA GLN A 622 -13.01 9.02 7.78
C GLN A 622 -14.47 9.28 8.15
N CYS A 623 -15.21 9.87 7.22
CA CYS A 623 -16.61 10.23 7.39
C CYS A 623 -17.45 9.84 6.18
N GLY A 624 -18.78 9.86 6.35
CA GLY A 624 -19.73 9.52 5.31
C GLY A 624 -20.00 8.01 5.21
N ARG A 625 -20.23 7.54 3.97
CA ARG A 625 -20.52 6.15 3.63
C ARG A 625 -19.54 5.68 2.56
N PRO A 626 -18.31 5.27 2.94
CA PRO A 626 -17.35 4.71 1.99
C PRO A 626 -17.87 3.40 1.41
N ILE A 627 -17.89 3.31 0.07
CA ILE A 627 -18.40 2.17 -0.67
C ILE A 627 -17.24 1.57 -1.46
N HIS A 628 -16.95 0.30 -1.20
CA HIS A 628 -15.89 -0.45 -1.89
C HIS A 628 -16.43 -1.69 -2.60
N ASP A 629 -17.61 -2.12 -2.22
CA ASP A 629 -18.22 -3.41 -2.57
C ASP A 629 -19.72 -3.16 -2.82
N PRO A 630 -20.37 -3.87 -3.73
CA PRO A 630 -21.80 -3.68 -3.99
C PRO A 630 -22.70 -4.00 -2.80
N TYR A 631 -22.24 -4.82 -1.86
CA TYR A 631 -23.07 -5.33 -0.75
C TYR A 631 -22.78 -4.68 0.59
N ALA A 632 -21.64 -4.00 0.76
CA ALA A 632 -21.22 -3.49 2.05
C ALA A 632 -20.69 -2.06 2.00
N TYR A 633 -20.74 -1.36 3.14
CA TYR A 633 -20.11 -0.07 3.35
C TYR A 633 -19.48 0.03 4.71
N GLU A 634 -18.36 0.74 4.77
CA GLU A 634 -17.57 0.96 5.98
C GLU A 634 -18.19 2.02 6.90
N ALA A 635 -17.79 1.95 8.15
CA ALA A 635 -18.13 2.96 9.15
C ALA A 635 -17.10 4.08 9.24
N ARG A 636 -17.44 5.06 10.05
CA ARG A 636 -16.55 6.15 10.44
C ARG A 636 -15.49 5.62 11.39
N TRP A 637 -14.25 6.12 11.24
CA TRP A 637 -13.14 5.83 12.14
C TRP A 637 -12.28 7.07 12.34
N HIS A 638 -11.43 7.06 13.39
CA HIS A 638 -10.44 8.09 13.66
C HIS A 638 -9.17 7.47 14.23
N ASN A 639 -8.04 8.15 13.99
CA ASN A 639 -6.75 7.79 14.58
C ASN A 639 -5.97 9.07 14.85
N TYR A 640 -5.21 9.13 15.96
CA TYR A 640 -4.35 10.26 16.28
C TYR A 640 -3.13 9.80 17.06
N ARG A 641 -2.00 10.51 16.84
CA ARG A 641 -0.71 10.22 17.47
C ARG A 641 0.01 11.51 17.83
N PHE A 642 0.66 11.50 18.98
CA PHE A 642 1.58 12.55 19.42
C PHE A 642 2.99 12.01 19.48
N THR A 643 3.98 12.80 19.03
CA THR A 643 5.40 12.44 19.03
C THR A 643 6.23 13.60 19.47
N ILE A 644 7.20 13.40 20.35
CA ILE A 644 8.26 14.34 20.69
C ILE A 644 9.56 13.68 20.31
N ASN A 645 10.38 14.39 19.54
CA ASN A 645 11.70 13.91 19.15
C ASN A 645 12.79 14.95 19.39
N ARG A 646 14.01 14.47 19.61
CA ARG A 646 15.22 15.29 19.76
C ARG A 646 16.39 14.63 19.05
N SER A 647 17.20 15.47 18.38
CA SER A 647 18.47 15.06 17.80
C SER A 647 19.64 15.45 18.69
N PHE A 648 20.64 14.57 18.74
CA PHE A 648 21.88 14.67 19.51
C PHE A 648 23.09 14.40 18.59
N LEU A 649 24.30 14.64 19.09
CA LEU A 649 25.56 14.33 18.39
C LEU A 649 25.63 14.93 16.98
N ASN A 650 25.32 16.21 16.84
CA ASN A 650 25.25 16.90 15.56
C ASN A 650 24.31 16.21 14.56
N ASP A 651 23.08 15.91 15.02
CA ASP A 651 22.00 15.25 14.28
C ASP A 651 22.28 13.80 13.88
N ARG A 652 23.34 13.16 14.44
CA ARG A 652 23.63 11.76 14.16
C ARG A 652 22.78 10.79 14.96
N LEU A 653 22.38 11.13 16.19
CA LEU A 653 21.50 10.33 17.02
C LEU A 653 20.16 11.05 17.15
N SER A 654 19.07 10.40 16.80
CA SER A 654 17.71 10.90 16.98
C SER A 654 16.93 9.95 17.88
N VAL A 655 16.27 10.52 18.90
CA VAL A 655 15.42 9.76 19.83
C VAL A 655 14.02 10.37 19.84
N ALA A 656 13.01 9.53 19.74
CA ALA A 656 11.60 9.90 19.77
C ALA A 656 10.83 9.10 20.81
N VAL A 657 9.90 9.77 21.48
CA VAL A 657 8.88 9.15 22.32
C VAL A 657 7.52 9.48 21.69
N TYR A 658 6.64 8.51 21.61
CA TYR A 658 5.34 8.69 20.99
C TYR A 658 4.20 8.04 21.78
N ALA A 659 3.00 8.64 21.65
CA ALA A 659 1.76 8.15 22.23
C ALA A 659 0.74 7.94 21.12
N ASN A 660 0.31 6.71 20.90
CA ASN A 660 -0.74 6.36 19.96
C ASN A 660 -2.08 6.33 20.68
N MET A 661 -3.02 7.15 20.21
CA MET A 661 -4.40 7.24 20.73
C MET A 661 -4.47 7.23 22.28
N PRO A 662 -3.71 8.08 23.00
CA PRO A 662 -3.59 7.98 24.47
C PRO A 662 -4.93 8.09 25.21
N PHE A 663 -5.95 8.68 24.58
CA PHE A 663 -7.29 8.88 25.17
C PHE A 663 -8.34 7.86 24.68
N THR A 664 -7.94 6.91 23.78
CA THR A 664 -8.83 5.88 23.22
C THR A 664 -8.21 4.51 23.43
N THR A 665 -8.82 3.66 24.24
CA THR A 665 -8.31 2.31 24.54
C THR A 665 -8.61 1.31 23.45
N ARG A 666 -9.77 1.45 22.80
CA ARG A 666 -10.26 0.58 21.72
C ARG A 666 -10.93 1.43 20.66
N GLU A 667 -10.64 1.17 19.40
CA GLU A 667 -11.36 1.72 18.24
C GLU A 667 -12.32 0.65 17.71
N LYS A 668 -13.53 1.08 17.32
CA LYS A 668 -14.58 0.21 16.81
C LYS A 668 -14.87 0.54 15.35
N TYR A 669 -14.92 -0.48 14.53
CA TYR A 669 -15.21 -0.41 13.11
C TYR A 669 -16.49 -1.20 12.82
N ARG A 670 -17.48 -0.57 12.19
CA ARG A 670 -18.73 -1.23 11.85
C ARG A 670 -18.90 -1.24 10.34
N TYR A 671 -19.05 -2.43 9.80
CA TYR A 671 -19.45 -2.67 8.41
C TYR A 671 -20.91 -3.06 8.40
N ARG A 672 -21.69 -2.49 7.49
CA ARG A 672 -23.07 -2.92 7.25
C ARG A 672 -23.14 -3.64 5.92
N THR A 673 -23.79 -4.77 5.88
CA THR A 673 -24.08 -5.55 4.68
C THR A 673 -25.56 -5.37 4.33
N VAL A 674 -25.81 -5.08 3.06
CA VAL A 674 -27.17 -5.01 2.47
C VAL A 674 -27.16 -5.85 1.21
N HIS A 675 -27.93 -6.93 1.24
CA HIS A 675 -28.13 -7.86 0.13
C HIS A 675 -29.61 -8.10 -0.08
N GLY A 676 -30.05 -8.55 -1.27
CA GLY A 676 -31.45 -8.90 -1.52
C GLY A 676 -31.98 -9.95 -0.57
N ASP A 677 -31.14 -10.94 -0.23
CA ASP A 677 -31.54 -12.12 0.57
C ASP A 677 -31.25 -11.96 2.06
N TYR A 678 -30.36 -11.05 2.47
CA TYR A 678 -30.01 -10.84 3.87
C TYR A 678 -29.46 -9.44 4.15
N THR A 679 -29.63 -9.00 5.38
CA THR A 679 -29.03 -7.77 5.89
C THR A 679 -28.24 -8.07 7.15
N GLY A 680 -27.23 -7.26 7.46
CA GLY A 680 -26.45 -7.48 8.66
C GLY A 680 -25.39 -6.44 8.94
N TYR A 681 -24.58 -6.73 9.94
CA TYR A 681 -23.41 -5.93 10.27
C TYR A 681 -22.27 -6.82 10.77
N ASN A 682 -21.08 -6.31 10.62
CA ASN A 682 -19.87 -6.78 11.30
C ASN A 682 -19.32 -5.59 12.10
N LEU A 683 -19.10 -5.79 13.40
CA LEU A 683 -18.47 -4.84 14.31
C LEU A 683 -17.15 -5.43 14.77
N SER A 684 -16.04 -4.87 14.36
CA SER A 684 -14.73 -5.24 14.89
C SER A 684 -14.17 -4.16 15.81
N TRP A 685 -13.26 -4.55 16.68
CA TRP A 685 -12.55 -3.64 17.54
C TRP A 685 -11.10 -4.07 17.74
N ASP A 686 -10.21 -3.07 17.83
CA ASP A 686 -8.78 -3.24 18.04
C ASP A 686 -8.32 -2.41 19.24
N LYS A 687 -7.34 -2.90 19.98
CA LYS A 687 -6.62 -2.09 20.97
C LYS A 687 -5.80 -1.02 20.25
N THR A 688 -5.86 0.24 20.75
CA THR A 688 -5.23 1.37 20.06
C THR A 688 -4.24 2.15 20.91
N ARG A 689 -4.44 2.20 22.24
CA ARG A 689 -3.62 3.01 23.14
C ARG A 689 -2.30 2.33 23.50
N PHE A 690 -1.19 2.89 23.03
CA PHE A 690 0.15 2.47 23.47
C PHE A 690 1.15 3.62 23.40
N PHE A 691 2.26 3.46 24.11
CA PHE A 691 3.39 4.37 24.14
C PHE A 691 4.62 3.65 23.61
N GLY A 692 5.53 4.39 23.01
CA GLY A 692 6.73 3.77 22.48
C GLY A 692 7.91 4.74 22.38
N ILE A 693 9.09 4.15 22.17
CA ILE A 693 10.35 4.84 21.97
C ILE A 693 11.00 4.36 20.68
N ARG A 694 11.68 5.27 20.01
CA ARG A 694 12.53 5.00 18.84
C ARG A 694 13.86 5.71 18.97
N ALA A 695 14.90 5.05 18.50
CA ALA A 695 16.24 5.62 18.38
C ALA A 695 16.80 5.32 16.99
N SER A 696 17.47 6.28 16.37
CA SER A 696 18.14 6.13 15.07
C SER A 696 19.51 6.78 15.13
N TRP A 697 20.54 6.02 14.79
CA TRP A 697 21.92 6.47 14.77
C TRP A 697 22.53 6.36 13.38
N SER A 698 22.96 7.51 12.83
CA SER A 698 23.60 7.61 11.51
C SER A 698 25.10 7.86 11.66
N PHE A 699 25.91 7.15 10.88
CA PHE A 699 27.36 7.24 10.92
C PHE A 699 27.97 7.31 9.51
N GLY A 700 29.22 7.73 9.44
CA GLY A 700 29.98 7.82 8.21
C GLY A 700 29.73 9.13 7.43
N LYS A 701 30.50 9.32 6.37
CA LYS A 701 30.39 10.37 5.37
C LYS A 701 30.82 9.81 4.02
N LEU A 702 30.05 10.08 3.00
CA LEU A 702 30.37 9.74 1.61
C LEU A 702 30.74 11.02 0.84
N LYS A 703 31.70 10.98 -0.09
CA LYS A 703 32.15 12.15 -0.89
C LYS A 703 32.13 11.81 -2.39
N GLU A 704 31.23 12.33 -3.17
CA GLU A 704 31.05 12.33 -4.62
C GLU A 704 30.54 11.07 -5.44
N SER A 705 30.05 11.26 -6.66
CA SER A 705 28.85 10.65 -7.29
C SER A 705 28.96 9.32 -8.03
N VAL A 706 27.86 8.53 -8.03
CA VAL A 706 27.63 7.33 -8.86
C VAL A 706 26.30 7.40 -9.62
N LYS A 707 26.28 6.86 -10.83
CA LYS A 707 25.09 6.67 -11.66
C LYS A 707 24.38 5.37 -11.31
N LYS A 708 23.05 5.37 -11.35
CA LYS A 708 22.20 4.16 -11.32
C LYS A 708 21.52 3.98 -12.65
N THR A 709 21.11 2.74 -12.96
CA THR A 709 20.24 2.49 -14.08
C THR A 709 19.00 3.36 -13.99
N GLU A 710 18.75 4.17 -15.02
CA GLU A 710 17.58 5.06 -15.07
C GLU A 710 16.29 4.28 -15.27
N ARG A 711 16.42 3.04 -15.77
CA ARG A 711 15.32 2.11 -16.03
C ARG A 711 15.71 0.71 -15.59
N SER A 712 14.75 -0.03 -15.17
CA SER A 712 14.88 -1.43 -14.79
C SER A 712 13.56 -2.15 -14.96
N ILE A 713 13.60 -3.47 -14.97
CA ILE A 713 12.46 -4.36 -15.15
C ILE A 713 11.40 -4.13 -14.06
N GLN A 714 10.15 -4.11 -14.44
CA GLN A 714 9.01 -3.88 -13.57
C GLN A 714 7.99 -4.97 -13.83
N ASN A 715 7.46 -5.55 -12.78
CA ASN A 715 6.40 -6.53 -12.80
C ASN A 715 5.40 -6.26 -11.67
N ASP A 716 4.18 -5.89 -12.06
CA ASP A 716 3.19 -5.35 -11.13
C ASP A 716 2.17 -6.37 -10.66
N ASP A 717 2.12 -7.52 -11.33
CA ASP A 717 1.10 -8.54 -11.13
C ASP A 717 1.65 -9.83 -10.51
N LEU A 718 2.59 -9.69 -9.57
CA LEU A 718 3.13 -10.81 -8.79
C LEU A 718 2.02 -11.61 -8.11
N VAL A 719 1.97 -12.89 -8.39
CA VAL A 719 1.00 -13.81 -7.77
C VAL A 719 1.34 -14.02 -6.29
N GLY A 720 0.41 -13.83 -5.40
CA GLY A 720 0.61 -14.07 -3.96
C GLY A 720 -0.28 -13.22 -3.05
N GLY A 721 -1.00 -12.25 -3.60
CA GLY A 721 -1.98 -11.47 -2.86
C GLY A 721 -3.40 -11.82 -3.28
N VAL A 722 -4.22 -12.29 -2.36
CA VAL A 722 -5.67 -12.21 -2.50
C VAL A 722 -5.98 -10.71 -2.55
N LYS A 723 -6.42 -10.21 -3.70
CA LYS A 723 -6.96 -8.84 -3.76
C LYS A 723 -8.22 -8.81 -2.90
N LYS A 724 -8.20 -8.07 -1.82
CA LYS A 724 -9.39 -7.68 -1.09
C LYS A 724 -10.10 -6.54 -1.79
#